data_12a5430cf2fad5412740193360057dcb
#
_entry.id   12a5430cf2fad5412740193360057dcb
#
_cell.length_a   1.000
_cell.length_b   1.000
_cell.length_c   1.000
_cell.angle_alpha   90.00
_cell.angle_beta   90.00
_cell.angle_gamma   90.00
#
_symmetry.space_group_name_H-M   'P 1'
#
loop_
_entity.id
_entity.type
_entity.pdbx_description
1 polymer ?
#
loop_
_entity_poly.entity_id
_entity_poly.type
_entity_poly.pdbx_seq_one_letter_code
_entity_poly.pdbx_strand_id
1 'polypeptide(L)'
;GVASENIYYLPIKESNGSKEPEVCAIDVARGKILAHTRSRKSEIAGNLIFHEGAVISQTTSDVAVYPQLAIKLEQIDLLIKANPNDPLGLTERGELRLNKGDLKGAIEDLKKVLAQSITPEIKDRARTKLFEAFTDYFQQDFNAAEPFLGEYEALCKVDIRAGAEEKERLEMEAEGRRRKTNFLCLVAKGRESQGRLIDAFDKYQEFAATSQSDDLISVLDEPSVRASGEVWSQGRIAAMVAKASPENKKPLEAKIQSTWDQLQKKGATLEELKKFVAFSGSLFDVGREARLKLAERLLEDTSPNAMLLAEQALQPVLTESPALAAKAYEILGRIYTNKNLLDDALWCYKKLGKEYGDVVIRDGKKGADFLKEANADKKFVALLSESKLIPEARKITVTEERGNFHQQTQSYRFEEPDSPLPYFQRNRLALRFDYHALKINDTLTGKEEWSMNITRTLFQNLVYGNGQPHLVRFPLQAQGHLVLLPLGHLVFAIDPVNKKILWEKNLYNPMGFLPGQPATSPPGYNQLNVDPDGSIRILYPDGWAQRIGLSNPMTAGVAALQTRDGLVAVDPLTGKTLWTRSDVNSRSILFGDGKHIFVVDMTPENTPSATRAIRAYDGVSVKVPDFSQLFTKRERIIGGKLLLNETLSDGPSNLRIYDIITGKDTWKESFPAGVMVLKSDEHPGLTGVVEPDGKVRVWRIPEGTQVLSTKLDPKFIVKGGAALLLADKSNFYVGFNNPVNANIMPWGGIQTNLMPGSGMRAQPVNGEFYAFERETGKMRWHNPVSHQMVVLESFQDLPMVLFTSRMHKMVANGPIRNVMQIVAAKSIDKRTGKLIYDNENIPNGIQFHNINLDLKNGKIEFVNYQLKIIFKFGSDAAGISVEEAGKKNS
;
A
#
# COMPACT_ATOMS: atom_id res chain seq x y z
N GLY A 1 -19.01 -35.28 13.28
CA GLY A 1 -18.37 -36.25 14.20
C GLY A 1 -19.31 -37.34 14.64
N VAL A 2 -18.79 -38.35 15.29
CA VAL A 2 -19.53 -39.50 15.81
C VAL A 2 -19.06 -39.82 17.21
N ALA A 3 -19.96 -40.30 18.07
CA ALA A 3 -19.66 -40.74 19.44
C ALA A 3 -19.75 -42.26 19.59
N SER A 4 -18.87 -42.83 20.39
CA SER A 4 -18.93 -44.19 20.84
C SER A 4 -18.61 -44.21 22.33
N GLU A 5 -19.54 -44.64 23.15
CA GLU A 5 -19.44 -44.60 24.62
C GLU A 5 -19.08 -43.17 25.10
N ASN A 6 -17.93 -43.00 25.72
CA ASN A 6 -17.43 -41.71 26.25
C ASN A 6 -16.46 -41.02 25.29
N ILE A 7 -16.26 -41.54 24.08
CA ILE A 7 -15.32 -40.98 23.11
C ILE A 7 -16.08 -40.31 21.96
N TYR A 8 -15.75 -39.04 21.71
CA TYR A 8 -16.24 -38.29 20.55
C TYR A 8 -15.13 -38.19 19.51
N TYR A 9 -15.44 -38.64 18.30
CA TYR A 9 -14.52 -38.57 17.15
C TYR A 9 -14.88 -37.34 16.28
N LEU A 10 -13.94 -36.41 16.23
CA LEU A 10 -14.10 -35.13 15.51
C LEU A 10 -13.18 -35.10 14.31
N PRO A 11 -13.70 -34.95 13.07
CA PRO A 11 -12.87 -34.71 11.90
C PRO A 11 -12.40 -33.26 11.90
N ILE A 12 -11.11 -33.03 11.74
CA ILE A 12 -10.48 -31.70 11.69
C ILE A 12 -9.73 -31.58 10.37
N LYS A 13 -9.96 -30.47 9.67
CA LYS A 13 -9.27 -30.17 8.41
C LYS A 13 -7.82 -29.77 8.62
N GLU A 14 -7.56 -28.97 9.65
CA GLU A 14 -6.24 -28.48 10.01
C GLU A 14 -6.18 -28.32 11.52
N SER A 15 -5.17 -28.86 12.19
CA SER A 15 -4.93 -28.65 13.63
C SER A 15 -3.73 -27.69 13.83
N ASN A 16 -3.62 -27.08 15.02
CA ASN A 16 -2.53 -26.16 15.36
C ASN A 16 -1.13 -26.83 15.30
N GLY A 17 -1.06 -28.16 15.24
CA GLY A 17 0.20 -28.91 15.17
C GLY A 17 0.41 -29.67 13.87
N SER A 18 -0.61 -29.78 13.04
CA SER A 18 -0.56 -30.50 11.75
C SER A 18 -1.44 -29.83 10.73
N LYS A 19 -0.90 -29.66 9.51
CA LYS A 19 -1.69 -29.19 8.36
C LYS A 19 -2.41 -30.32 7.64
N GLU A 20 -2.22 -31.54 8.08
CA GLU A 20 -2.89 -32.68 7.52
C GLU A 20 -4.24 -32.89 8.18
N PRO A 21 -5.26 -33.28 7.41
CA PRO A 21 -6.54 -33.64 7.95
C PRO A 21 -6.42 -34.80 8.95
N GLU A 22 -7.13 -34.74 10.04
CA GLU A 22 -7.08 -35.74 11.09
C GLU A 22 -8.45 -36.02 11.70
N VAL A 23 -8.56 -37.15 12.37
CA VAL A 23 -9.69 -37.49 13.25
C VAL A 23 -9.18 -37.48 14.68
N CYS A 24 -9.70 -36.59 15.52
CA CYS A 24 -9.41 -36.52 16.93
C CYS A 24 -10.37 -37.40 17.73
N ALA A 25 -9.84 -38.24 18.62
CA ALA A 25 -10.60 -38.95 19.62
C ALA A 25 -10.59 -38.16 20.93
N ILE A 26 -11.74 -37.73 21.43
CA ILE A 26 -11.91 -36.87 22.59
C ILE A 26 -12.65 -37.65 23.68
N ASP A 27 -12.07 -37.77 24.86
CA ASP A 27 -12.77 -38.27 26.07
C ASP A 27 -13.73 -37.15 26.52
N VAL A 28 -15.01 -37.38 26.33
CA VAL A 28 -16.08 -36.39 26.63
C VAL A 28 -16.18 -36.17 28.15
N ALA A 29 -15.98 -37.19 28.95
CA ALA A 29 -16.08 -37.08 30.40
C ALA A 29 -14.93 -36.27 31.02
N ARG A 30 -13.75 -36.34 30.42
CA ARG A 30 -12.54 -35.67 30.92
C ARG A 30 -12.16 -34.41 30.15
N GLY A 31 -12.80 -34.19 29.00
CA GLY A 31 -12.47 -33.07 28.08
C GLY A 31 -11.04 -33.15 27.53
N LYS A 32 -10.48 -34.36 27.38
CA LYS A 32 -9.12 -34.55 26.91
C LYS A 32 -9.07 -35.27 25.57
N ILE A 33 -8.16 -34.84 24.71
CA ILE A 33 -7.86 -35.56 23.48
C ILE A 33 -7.05 -36.80 23.82
N LEU A 34 -7.53 -37.95 23.39
CA LEU A 34 -6.89 -39.26 23.60
C LEU A 34 -5.94 -39.63 22.46
N ALA A 35 -6.29 -39.28 21.25
CA ALA A 35 -5.51 -39.60 20.07
C ALA A 35 -5.82 -38.67 18.90
N HIS A 36 -4.80 -38.45 18.07
CA HIS A 36 -4.88 -37.80 16.78
C HIS A 36 -4.56 -38.82 15.70
N THR A 37 -5.49 -39.05 14.78
CA THR A 37 -5.26 -39.98 13.67
C THR A 37 -5.23 -39.19 12.38
N ARG A 38 -4.00 -38.99 11.84
CA ARG A 38 -3.79 -38.24 10.61
C ARG A 38 -4.27 -39.02 9.41
N SER A 39 -4.79 -38.32 8.40
CA SER A 39 -5.19 -38.92 7.11
C SER A 39 -3.96 -39.44 6.37
N ARG A 40 -4.06 -40.66 5.83
CA ARG A 40 -2.94 -41.25 5.06
C ARG A 40 -2.80 -40.67 3.66
N LYS A 41 -3.89 -40.06 3.13
CA LYS A 41 -3.95 -39.51 1.77
C LYS A 41 -4.20 -38.00 1.75
N SER A 42 -4.02 -37.32 2.88
CA SER A 42 -4.35 -35.89 3.05
C SER A 42 -5.83 -35.56 2.73
N GLU A 43 -6.70 -36.54 2.78
CA GLU A 43 -8.14 -36.37 2.56
C GLU A 43 -8.82 -35.98 3.87
N ILE A 44 -9.75 -35.02 3.77
CA ILE A 44 -10.56 -34.61 4.92
C ILE A 44 -11.56 -35.71 5.21
N ALA A 45 -11.60 -36.24 6.43
CA ALA A 45 -12.60 -37.19 6.83
C ALA A 45 -14.00 -36.59 6.66
N GLY A 46 -14.85 -37.26 5.90
CA GLY A 46 -16.19 -36.81 5.58
C GLY A 46 -17.20 -37.19 6.68
N ASN A 47 -18.36 -37.69 6.29
CA ASN A 47 -19.35 -38.19 7.23
C ASN A 47 -18.80 -39.37 8.02
N LEU A 48 -18.83 -39.28 9.37
CA LEU A 48 -18.37 -40.32 10.27
C LEU A 48 -19.53 -41.14 10.77
N ILE A 49 -19.40 -42.46 10.71
CA ILE A 49 -20.26 -43.42 11.42
C ILE A 49 -19.38 -44.32 12.27
N PHE A 50 -19.94 -44.81 13.37
CA PHE A 50 -19.28 -45.80 14.25
C PHE A 50 -19.96 -47.17 14.08
N HIS A 51 -19.15 -48.20 13.82
CA HIS A 51 -19.65 -49.57 13.66
C HIS A 51 -18.57 -50.57 14.09
N GLU A 52 -18.94 -51.49 14.94
CA GLU A 52 -18.12 -52.63 15.39
C GLU A 52 -16.68 -52.25 15.80
N GLY A 53 -16.55 -51.18 16.60
CA GLY A 53 -15.25 -50.76 17.08
C GLY A 53 -14.38 -50.00 16.08
N ALA A 54 -14.98 -49.55 14.97
CA ALA A 54 -14.32 -48.74 13.98
C ALA A 54 -15.10 -47.46 13.68
N VAL A 55 -14.39 -46.38 13.42
CA VAL A 55 -14.93 -45.15 12.83
C VAL A 55 -14.78 -45.26 11.33
N ILE A 56 -15.86 -45.19 10.61
CA ILE A 56 -15.93 -45.28 9.15
C ILE A 56 -16.19 -43.87 8.64
N SER A 57 -15.34 -43.38 7.76
CA SER A 57 -15.46 -42.09 7.08
C SER A 57 -15.77 -42.31 5.62
N GLN A 58 -16.79 -41.62 5.12
CA GLN A 58 -17.13 -41.58 3.70
C GLN A 58 -16.77 -40.21 3.15
N THR A 59 -15.91 -40.18 2.16
CA THR A 59 -15.60 -38.99 1.33
C THR A 59 -16.35 -39.08 0.01
N THR A 60 -16.12 -38.16 -0.91
CA THR A 60 -16.71 -38.17 -2.25
C THR A 60 -16.19 -39.31 -3.14
N SER A 61 -15.01 -39.83 -2.84
CA SER A 61 -14.30 -40.82 -3.65
C SER A 61 -14.01 -42.14 -2.91
N ASP A 62 -13.90 -42.11 -1.59
CA ASP A 62 -13.37 -43.22 -0.80
C ASP A 62 -14.18 -43.48 0.47
N VAL A 63 -14.04 -44.71 0.98
CA VAL A 63 -14.46 -45.11 2.33
C VAL A 63 -13.23 -45.49 3.12
N ALA A 64 -12.96 -44.75 4.19
CA ALA A 64 -11.83 -45.00 5.10
C ALA A 64 -12.32 -45.59 6.43
N VAL A 65 -11.63 -46.61 6.94
CA VAL A 65 -11.96 -47.26 8.22
C VAL A 65 -10.84 -46.98 9.21
N TYR A 66 -11.21 -46.38 10.36
CA TYR A 66 -10.34 -46.08 11.46
C TYR A 66 -10.69 -46.99 12.66
N PRO A 67 -9.94 -48.09 12.93
CA PRO A 67 -10.20 -48.95 14.06
C PRO A 67 -9.96 -48.20 15.38
N GLN A 68 -10.73 -48.53 16.41
CA GLN A 68 -10.52 -47.98 17.74
C GLN A 68 -9.11 -48.32 18.26
N LEU A 69 -8.52 -47.35 19.00
CA LEU A 69 -7.16 -47.47 19.52
C LEU A 69 -6.89 -48.77 20.29
N ALA A 70 -7.84 -49.22 21.10
CA ALA A 70 -7.73 -50.46 21.87
C ALA A 70 -7.59 -51.68 20.94
N ILE A 71 -8.41 -51.80 19.93
CA ILE A 71 -8.38 -52.91 18.96
C ILE A 71 -7.07 -52.90 18.18
N LYS A 72 -6.64 -51.71 17.75
CA LYS A 72 -5.37 -51.55 17.02
C LYS A 72 -4.16 -51.93 17.88
N LEU A 73 -4.16 -51.55 19.13
CA LEU A 73 -3.09 -51.95 20.07
C LEU A 73 -3.02 -53.48 20.27
N GLU A 74 -4.16 -54.15 20.41
CA GLU A 74 -4.20 -55.60 20.53
C GLU A 74 -3.66 -56.30 19.27
N GLN A 75 -4.02 -55.85 18.08
CA GLN A 75 -3.50 -56.37 16.83
C GLN A 75 -1.98 -56.20 16.72
N ILE A 76 -1.44 -55.04 17.10
CA ILE A 76 0.00 -54.76 17.07
C ILE A 76 0.71 -55.65 18.09
N ASP A 77 0.17 -55.80 19.30
CA ASP A 77 0.76 -56.65 20.35
C ASP A 77 0.83 -58.11 19.92
N LEU A 78 -0.22 -58.60 19.21
CA LEU A 78 -0.20 -59.95 18.63
C LEU A 78 0.90 -60.15 17.61
N LEU A 79 1.07 -59.19 16.65
CA LEU A 79 2.13 -59.25 15.64
C LEU A 79 3.54 -59.22 16.28
N ILE A 80 3.77 -58.32 17.24
CA ILE A 80 5.08 -58.20 17.92
C ILE A 80 5.39 -59.36 18.87
N LYS A 81 4.38 -59.96 19.52
CA LYS A 81 4.56 -61.17 20.31
C LYS A 81 4.94 -62.38 19.44
N ALA A 82 4.34 -62.50 18.28
CA ALA A 82 4.69 -63.53 17.31
C ALA A 82 6.07 -63.35 16.68
N ASN A 83 6.46 -62.13 16.37
CA ASN A 83 7.78 -61.76 15.86
C ASN A 83 8.18 -60.37 16.35
N PRO A 84 9.11 -60.22 17.31
CA PRO A 84 9.56 -58.92 17.82
C PRO A 84 10.13 -57.98 16.75
N ASN A 85 10.50 -58.50 15.60
CA ASN A 85 11.02 -57.74 14.48
C ASN A 85 10.02 -57.70 13.31
N ASP A 86 8.76 -58.03 13.53
CA ASP A 86 7.75 -57.94 12.46
C ASP A 86 7.68 -56.54 11.84
N PRO A 87 7.92 -56.37 10.52
CA PRO A 87 7.99 -55.06 9.88
C PRO A 87 6.69 -54.31 9.92
N LEU A 88 5.54 -55.01 9.80
CA LEU A 88 4.21 -54.37 9.85
C LEU A 88 3.87 -53.97 11.30
N GLY A 89 4.08 -54.89 12.26
CA GLY A 89 3.88 -54.60 13.69
C GLY A 89 4.73 -53.44 14.20
N LEU A 90 6.01 -53.38 13.82
CA LEU A 90 6.90 -52.25 14.18
C LEU A 90 6.48 -50.92 13.48
N THR A 91 6.04 -50.98 12.22
CA THR A 91 5.55 -49.76 11.50
C THR A 91 4.29 -49.24 12.18
N GLU A 92 3.33 -50.12 12.48
CA GLU A 92 2.08 -49.73 13.13
C GLU A 92 2.33 -49.21 14.57
N ARG A 93 3.25 -49.82 15.33
CA ARG A 93 3.64 -49.34 16.65
C ARG A 93 4.36 -47.97 16.56
N GLY A 94 5.24 -47.79 15.58
CA GLY A 94 5.93 -46.53 15.34
C GLY A 94 4.94 -45.38 15.04
N GLU A 95 3.93 -45.64 14.20
CA GLU A 95 2.86 -44.67 13.94
C GLU A 95 2.06 -44.33 15.20
N LEU A 96 1.72 -45.32 16.03
CA LEU A 96 1.01 -45.09 17.27
C LEU A 96 1.83 -44.29 18.28
N ARG A 97 3.13 -44.57 18.38
CA ARG A 97 4.06 -43.81 19.23
C ARG A 97 4.18 -42.37 18.75
N LEU A 98 4.29 -42.18 17.44
CA LEU A 98 4.30 -40.85 16.83
C LEU A 98 3.02 -40.06 17.19
N ASN A 99 1.85 -40.65 17.00
CA ASN A 99 0.57 -40.05 17.35
C ASN A 99 0.37 -39.74 18.84
N LYS A 100 1.06 -40.49 19.73
CA LYS A 100 1.09 -40.24 21.16
C LYS A 100 2.18 -39.28 21.63
N GLY A 101 3.03 -38.78 20.70
CA GLY A 101 4.15 -37.92 21.01
C GLY A 101 5.38 -38.63 21.55
N ASP A 102 5.42 -39.98 21.57
CA ASP A 102 6.64 -40.77 21.88
C ASP A 102 7.53 -40.82 20.64
N LEU A 103 8.18 -39.69 20.35
CA LEU A 103 8.96 -39.49 19.14
C LEU A 103 10.20 -40.38 19.09
N LYS A 104 10.88 -40.58 20.25
CA LYS A 104 12.07 -41.43 20.33
C LYS A 104 11.74 -42.87 20.06
N GLY A 105 10.71 -43.40 20.71
CA GLY A 105 10.26 -44.76 20.50
C GLY A 105 9.75 -44.99 19.05
N ALA A 106 9.09 -44.01 18.45
CA ALA A 106 8.67 -44.07 17.05
C ALA A 106 9.87 -44.14 16.08
N ILE A 107 10.89 -43.30 16.30
CA ILE A 107 12.13 -43.29 15.50
C ILE A 107 12.85 -44.64 15.60
N GLU A 108 12.97 -45.22 16.81
CA GLU A 108 13.62 -46.53 17.02
C GLU A 108 12.90 -47.64 16.25
N ASP A 109 11.56 -47.73 16.37
CA ASP A 109 10.79 -48.76 15.68
C ASP A 109 10.89 -48.63 14.15
N LEU A 110 10.70 -47.44 13.63
CA LEU A 110 10.74 -47.20 12.20
C LEU A 110 12.15 -47.42 11.59
N LYS A 111 13.21 -47.11 12.33
CA LYS A 111 14.61 -47.44 11.93
C LYS A 111 14.85 -48.95 11.88
N LYS A 112 14.32 -49.70 12.86
CA LYS A 112 14.40 -51.17 12.84
C LYS A 112 13.71 -51.77 11.60
N VAL A 113 12.58 -51.18 11.20
CA VAL A 113 11.87 -51.57 9.95
C VAL A 113 12.76 -51.36 8.73
N LEU A 114 13.31 -50.16 8.59
CA LEU A 114 14.11 -49.80 7.41
C LEU A 114 15.44 -50.51 7.29
N ALA A 115 15.92 -51.11 8.41
CA ALA A 115 17.13 -51.96 8.41
C ALA A 115 16.88 -53.37 7.88
N GLN A 116 15.62 -53.72 7.56
CA GLN A 116 15.25 -55.08 7.12
C GLN A 116 14.99 -55.11 5.61
N SER A 117 14.99 -56.33 5.03
CA SER A 117 14.57 -56.55 3.62
C SER A 117 13.02 -56.65 3.64
N ILE A 118 12.36 -55.60 3.16
CA ILE A 118 10.88 -55.43 3.26
C ILE A 118 10.28 -55.08 1.91
N THR A 119 8.97 -55.24 1.81
CA THR A 119 8.26 -54.85 0.57
C THR A 119 8.33 -53.33 0.34
N PRO A 120 8.30 -52.87 -0.87
CA PRO A 120 8.34 -51.43 -1.19
C PRO A 120 7.29 -50.62 -0.44
N GLU A 121 6.08 -51.13 -0.30
CA GLU A 121 4.95 -50.46 0.36
C GLU A 121 5.23 -50.19 1.84
N ILE A 122 5.76 -51.18 2.57
CA ILE A 122 6.13 -51.03 3.99
C ILE A 122 7.33 -50.07 4.10
N LYS A 123 8.28 -50.16 3.18
CA LYS A 123 9.45 -49.30 3.14
C LYS A 123 9.06 -47.82 2.97
N ASP A 124 8.22 -47.54 1.98
CA ASP A 124 7.75 -46.17 1.70
C ASP A 124 6.95 -45.60 2.88
N ARG A 125 6.06 -46.42 3.49
CA ARG A 125 5.28 -46.03 4.65
C ARG A 125 6.19 -45.76 5.86
N ALA A 126 7.14 -46.62 6.16
CA ALA A 126 8.08 -46.45 7.25
C ALA A 126 8.98 -45.22 7.05
N ARG A 127 9.47 -44.97 5.81
CA ARG A 127 10.25 -43.77 5.49
C ARG A 127 9.45 -42.47 5.69
N THR A 128 8.20 -42.46 5.24
CA THR A 128 7.32 -41.30 5.39
C THR A 128 7.07 -41.01 6.87
N LYS A 129 6.76 -42.06 7.67
CA LYS A 129 6.52 -41.91 9.12
C LYS A 129 7.79 -41.56 9.89
N LEU A 130 8.94 -42.04 9.49
CA LEU A 130 10.22 -41.65 10.08
C LEU A 130 10.55 -40.16 9.75
N PHE A 131 10.23 -39.71 8.54
CA PHE A 131 10.39 -38.31 8.20
C PHE A 131 9.48 -37.41 9.05
N GLU A 132 8.21 -37.79 9.26
CA GLU A 132 7.28 -37.08 10.15
C GLU A 132 7.81 -37.08 11.61
N ALA A 133 8.28 -38.23 12.13
CA ALA A 133 8.80 -38.34 13.47
C ALA A 133 10.03 -37.44 13.69
N PHE A 134 10.95 -37.37 12.72
CA PHE A 134 12.06 -36.42 12.79
C PHE A 134 11.60 -35.00 12.71
N THR A 135 10.63 -34.69 11.83
CA THR A 135 10.06 -33.32 11.71
C THR A 135 9.54 -32.86 13.08
N ASP A 136 8.72 -33.67 13.73
CA ASP A 136 8.15 -33.35 15.06
C ASP A 136 9.26 -33.26 16.11
N TYR A 137 10.26 -34.15 16.09
CA TYR A 137 11.36 -34.14 17.04
C TYR A 137 12.24 -32.88 16.91
N PHE A 138 12.60 -32.51 15.69
CA PHE A 138 13.34 -31.25 15.43
C PHE A 138 12.55 -30.01 15.80
N GLN A 139 11.21 -30.04 15.66
CA GLN A 139 10.35 -28.92 16.08
C GLN A 139 10.27 -28.82 17.61
N GLN A 140 10.21 -29.95 18.31
CA GLN A 140 10.07 -30.01 19.77
C GLN A 140 11.37 -29.63 20.47
N ASP A 141 12.48 -30.24 20.09
CA ASP A 141 13.81 -30.04 20.69
C ASP A 141 14.90 -30.21 19.64
N PHE A 142 15.27 -29.10 18.99
CA PHE A 142 16.30 -29.10 17.96
C PHE A 142 17.65 -29.59 18.48
N ASN A 143 18.05 -29.22 19.71
CA ASN A 143 19.35 -29.55 20.27
C ASN A 143 19.47 -31.06 20.52
N ALA A 144 18.42 -31.67 21.03
CA ALA A 144 18.38 -33.11 21.25
C ALA A 144 18.30 -33.91 19.94
N ALA A 145 17.68 -33.36 18.91
CA ALA A 145 17.54 -33.96 17.59
C ALA A 145 18.77 -33.76 16.69
N GLU A 146 19.62 -32.77 16.95
CA GLU A 146 20.76 -32.37 16.10
C GLU A 146 21.67 -33.55 15.68
N PRO A 147 21.98 -34.57 16.52
CA PRO A 147 22.77 -35.74 16.10
C PRO A 147 22.16 -36.52 14.93
N PHE A 148 20.86 -36.41 14.69
CA PHE A 148 20.14 -37.12 13.62
C PHE A 148 20.00 -36.32 12.32
N LEU A 149 20.62 -35.14 12.21
CA LEU A 149 20.53 -34.28 11.01
C LEU A 149 20.84 -35.01 9.73
N GLY A 150 21.90 -35.82 9.68
CA GLY A 150 22.29 -36.57 8.50
C GLY A 150 21.26 -37.62 8.06
N GLU A 151 20.67 -38.31 9.05
CA GLU A 151 19.61 -39.30 8.81
C GLU A 151 18.33 -38.62 8.32
N TYR A 152 17.96 -37.49 8.92
CA TYR A 152 16.80 -36.71 8.49
C TYR A 152 16.98 -36.17 7.08
N GLU A 153 18.15 -35.63 6.74
CA GLU A 153 18.46 -35.13 5.39
C GLU A 153 18.39 -36.28 4.33
N ALA A 154 18.84 -37.45 4.66
CA ALA A 154 18.79 -38.62 3.78
C ALA A 154 17.36 -39.02 3.40
N LEU A 155 16.39 -38.80 4.29
CA LEU A 155 14.97 -39.06 4.04
C LEU A 155 14.32 -38.05 3.08
N CYS A 156 14.96 -36.89 2.83
CA CYS A 156 14.46 -35.91 1.86
C CYS A 156 14.57 -36.42 0.41
N LYS A 157 15.48 -37.36 0.14
CA LYS A 157 15.58 -37.98 -1.19
C LYS A 157 14.45 -38.99 -1.35
N VAL A 158 13.66 -38.83 -2.40
CA VAL A 158 12.59 -39.76 -2.75
C VAL A 158 13.12 -40.68 -3.86
N ASP A 159 12.99 -42.01 -3.67
CA ASP A 159 13.40 -42.98 -4.63
C ASP A 159 12.37 -43.04 -5.79
N ILE A 160 12.73 -42.56 -6.97
CA ILE A 160 11.85 -42.61 -8.14
C ILE A 160 11.84 -44.04 -8.65
N ARG A 161 10.66 -44.65 -8.75
CA ARG A 161 10.53 -46.03 -9.23
C ARG A 161 10.92 -46.13 -10.69
N ALA A 162 11.70 -47.15 -11.03
CA ALA A 162 12.04 -47.43 -12.42
C ALA A 162 10.78 -47.82 -13.20
N GLY A 163 10.45 -47.06 -14.26
CA GLY A 163 9.22 -47.24 -15.04
C GLY A 163 8.00 -46.50 -14.57
N ALA A 164 8.13 -45.58 -13.57
CA ALA A 164 7.05 -44.71 -13.17
C ALA A 164 6.55 -43.84 -14.34
N GLU A 165 5.23 -43.65 -14.42
CA GLU A 165 4.63 -42.72 -15.38
C GLU A 165 5.10 -41.28 -15.09
N GLU A 166 5.07 -40.42 -16.11
CA GLU A 166 5.55 -39.02 -15.99
C GLU A 166 4.85 -38.25 -14.86
N LYS A 167 3.56 -38.50 -14.71
CA LYS A 167 2.76 -37.87 -13.61
C LYS A 167 3.25 -38.32 -12.24
N GLU A 168 3.46 -39.63 -12.05
CA GLU A 168 3.95 -40.22 -10.79
C GLU A 168 5.36 -39.72 -10.48
N ARG A 169 6.21 -39.60 -11.50
CA ARG A 169 7.58 -39.06 -11.36
C ARG A 169 7.54 -37.59 -10.87
N LEU A 170 6.68 -36.73 -11.48
CA LEU A 170 6.53 -35.33 -11.08
C LEU A 170 6.01 -35.19 -9.66
N GLU A 171 5.06 -36.06 -9.24
CA GLU A 171 4.54 -36.10 -7.87
C GLU A 171 5.64 -36.49 -6.86
N MET A 172 6.47 -37.50 -7.19
CA MET A 172 7.60 -37.91 -6.34
C MET A 172 8.67 -36.81 -6.23
N GLU A 173 8.99 -36.13 -7.32
CA GLU A 173 9.93 -35.01 -7.33
C GLU A 173 9.40 -33.83 -6.49
N ALA A 174 8.10 -33.54 -6.59
CA ALA A 174 7.45 -32.52 -5.78
C ALA A 174 7.50 -32.88 -4.29
N GLU A 175 7.25 -34.14 -3.94
CA GLU A 175 7.36 -34.62 -2.56
C GLU A 175 8.80 -34.50 -2.04
N GLY A 176 9.80 -34.87 -2.83
CA GLY A 176 11.21 -34.71 -2.48
C GLY A 176 11.58 -33.25 -2.21
N ARG A 177 11.13 -32.33 -3.07
CA ARG A 177 11.29 -30.89 -2.85
C ARG A 177 10.60 -30.42 -1.56
N ARG A 178 9.35 -30.85 -1.32
CA ARG A 178 8.60 -30.51 -0.11
C ARG A 178 9.33 -30.95 1.16
N ARG A 179 9.83 -32.18 1.19
CA ARG A 179 10.63 -32.72 2.31
C ARG A 179 11.92 -31.93 2.52
N LYS A 180 12.64 -31.61 1.46
CA LYS A 180 13.88 -30.82 1.53
C LYS A 180 13.60 -29.40 2.02
N THR A 181 12.52 -28.80 1.57
CA THR A 181 12.07 -27.46 2.03
C THR A 181 11.75 -27.47 3.53
N ASN A 182 10.98 -28.44 4.03
CA ASN A 182 10.70 -28.60 5.45
C ASN A 182 11.96 -28.79 6.28
N PHE A 183 12.85 -29.67 5.84
CA PHE A 183 14.15 -29.90 6.48
C PHE A 183 14.95 -28.60 6.60
N LEU A 184 15.15 -27.89 5.49
CA LEU A 184 15.93 -26.64 5.47
C LEU A 184 15.33 -25.56 6.36
N CYS A 185 14.00 -25.44 6.38
CA CYS A 185 13.29 -24.51 7.25
C CYS A 185 13.57 -24.78 8.72
N LEU A 186 13.45 -26.06 9.14
CA LEU A 186 13.67 -26.48 10.53
C LEU A 186 15.14 -26.31 10.93
N VAL A 187 16.07 -26.68 10.06
CA VAL A 187 17.51 -26.52 10.35
C VAL A 187 17.88 -25.05 10.45
N ALA A 188 17.39 -24.20 9.54
CA ALA A 188 17.66 -22.77 9.59
C ALA A 188 17.17 -22.14 10.90
N LYS A 189 15.92 -22.45 11.31
CA LYS A 189 15.35 -21.99 12.60
C LYS A 189 16.09 -22.54 13.80
N GLY A 190 16.49 -23.82 13.75
CA GLY A 190 17.28 -24.43 14.82
C GLY A 190 18.66 -23.77 14.98
N ARG A 191 19.36 -23.50 13.88
CA ARG A 191 20.64 -22.78 13.90
C ARG A 191 20.47 -21.33 14.41
N GLU A 192 19.37 -20.67 14.02
CA GLU A 192 19.02 -19.35 14.54
C GLU A 192 18.82 -19.39 16.06
N SER A 193 18.07 -20.37 16.59
CA SER A 193 17.84 -20.51 18.03
C SER A 193 19.09 -20.81 18.83
N GLN A 194 20.07 -21.50 18.22
CA GLN A 194 21.40 -21.74 18.79
C GLN A 194 22.34 -20.53 18.74
N GLY A 195 21.92 -19.41 18.09
CA GLY A 195 22.79 -18.25 17.87
C GLY A 195 23.86 -18.46 16.78
N ARG A 196 23.79 -19.54 16.01
CA ARG A 196 24.72 -19.87 14.90
C ARG A 196 24.33 -19.12 13.64
N LEU A 197 24.55 -17.79 13.63
CA LEU A 197 24.02 -16.88 12.61
C LEU A 197 24.48 -17.19 11.18
N ILE A 198 25.76 -17.62 11.01
CA ILE A 198 26.31 -17.96 9.70
C ILE A 198 25.61 -19.20 9.13
N ASP A 199 25.48 -20.23 9.95
CA ASP A 199 24.84 -21.48 9.52
C ASP A 199 23.35 -21.27 9.22
N ALA A 200 22.67 -20.47 10.05
CA ALA A 200 21.28 -20.09 9.81
C ALA A 200 21.12 -19.31 8.50
N PHE A 201 21.98 -18.34 8.27
CA PHE A 201 21.99 -17.53 7.04
C PHE A 201 22.16 -18.41 5.79
N ASP A 202 23.11 -19.34 5.79
CA ASP A 202 23.33 -20.26 4.69
C ASP A 202 22.12 -21.16 4.44
N LYS A 203 21.51 -21.68 5.52
CA LYS A 203 20.34 -22.55 5.39
C LYS A 203 19.10 -21.80 4.95
N TYR A 204 18.91 -20.53 5.33
CA TYR A 204 17.83 -19.68 4.80
C TYR A 204 18.03 -19.40 3.32
N GLN A 205 19.25 -19.17 2.84
CA GLN A 205 19.52 -19.00 1.41
C GLN A 205 19.29 -20.29 0.62
N GLU A 206 19.74 -21.45 1.16
CA GLU A 206 19.49 -22.75 0.52
C GLU A 206 18.00 -23.07 0.45
N PHE A 207 17.26 -22.77 1.52
CA PHE A 207 15.80 -22.91 1.57
C PHE A 207 15.12 -22.07 0.49
N ALA A 208 15.47 -20.78 0.39
CA ALA A 208 14.92 -19.89 -0.62
C ALA A 208 15.20 -20.36 -2.05
N ALA A 209 16.40 -20.88 -2.30
CA ALA A 209 16.78 -21.42 -3.61
C ALA A 209 16.05 -22.74 -3.95
N THR A 210 15.68 -23.53 -2.93
CA THR A 210 14.97 -24.80 -3.10
C THR A 210 13.47 -24.61 -3.27
N SER A 211 12.90 -23.56 -2.65
CA SER A 211 11.48 -23.22 -2.72
C SER A 211 11.11 -22.77 -4.13
N GLN A 212 10.00 -23.29 -4.67
CA GLN A 212 9.47 -22.80 -5.93
C GLN A 212 8.96 -21.38 -5.75
N SER A 213 9.15 -20.55 -6.75
CA SER A 213 8.86 -19.11 -6.65
C SER A 213 7.37 -18.80 -6.46
N ASP A 214 6.49 -19.70 -6.84
CA ASP A 214 5.03 -19.50 -6.83
C ASP A 214 4.34 -20.21 -5.65
N ASP A 215 5.09 -21.06 -4.93
CA ASP A 215 4.57 -21.76 -3.77
C ASP A 215 4.62 -20.86 -2.51
N LEU A 216 3.45 -20.56 -1.97
CA LEU A 216 3.35 -19.89 -0.68
C LEU A 216 3.38 -20.94 0.43
N ILE A 217 4.40 -20.88 1.25
CA ILE A 217 4.54 -21.72 2.44
C ILE A 217 3.86 -21.04 3.64
N SER A 218 3.31 -21.83 4.54
CA SER A 218 2.81 -21.30 5.80
C SER A 218 3.94 -20.93 6.73
N VAL A 219 3.83 -19.76 7.33
CA VAL A 219 4.76 -19.31 8.35
C VAL A 219 4.47 -20.07 9.65
N LEU A 220 5.46 -20.81 10.16
CA LEU A 220 5.26 -21.69 11.33
C LEU A 220 4.81 -20.94 12.60
N ASP A 221 5.25 -19.69 12.75
CA ASP A 221 4.96 -18.90 13.95
C ASP A 221 3.64 -18.12 13.84
N GLU A 222 3.10 -17.97 12.63
CA GLU A 222 1.83 -17.28 12.34
C GLU A 222 1.01 -18.04 11.29
N PRO A 223 0.09 -18.91 11.67
CA PRO A 223 -0.66 -19.77 10.74
C PRO A 223 -1.51 -18.99 9.72
N SER A 224 -1.91 -17.77 10.05
CA SER A 224 -2.65 -16.88 9.13
C SER A 224 -1.79 -16.33 7.99
N VAL A 225 -0.47 -16.46 8.08
CA VAL A 225 0.50 -15.93 7.09
C VAL A 225 1.01 -17.05 6.21
N ARG A 226 0.96 -16.82 4.90
CA ARG A 226 1.66 -17.62 3.91
C ARG A 226 2.58 -16.70 3.12
N ALA A 227 3.83 -17.10 2.91
CA ALA A 227 4.83 -16.30 2.22
C ALA A 227 5.62 -17.14 1.22
N SER A 228 6.17 -16.53 0.17
CA SER A 228 7.14 -17.21 -0.68
C SER A 228 8.40 -17.54 0.13
N GLY A 229 9.05 -18.64 -0.18
CA GLY A 229 10.23 -19.09 0.57
C GLY A 229 11.35 -18.06 0.58
N GLU A 230 11.52 -17.31 -0.50
CA GLU A 230 12.49 -16.23 -0.60
C GLU A 230 12.16 -15.09 0.38
N VAL A 231 10.95 -14.57 0.34
CA VAL A 231 10.49 -13.45 1.19
C VAL A 231 10.54 -13.84 2.67
N TRP A 232 10.10 -15.03 2.99
CA TRP A 232 10.16 -15.54 4.37
C TRP A 232 11.61 -15.62 4.86
N SER A 233 12.53 -16.16 4.05
CA SER A 233 13.96 -16.24 4.41
C SER A 233 14.59 -14.87 4.62
N GLN A 234 14.33 -13.92 3.73
CA GLN A 234 14.78 -12.53 3.87
C GLN A 234 14.28 -11.91 5.18
N GLY A 235 13.00 -12.11 5.49
CA GLY A 235 12.39 -11.63 6.72
C GLY A 235 13.01 -12.23 7.99
N ARG A 236 13.27 -13.54 7.98
CA ARG A 236 13.93 -14.25 9.09
C ARG A 236 15.38 -13.77 9.28
N ILE A 237 16.15 -13.67 8.20
CA ILE A 237 17.53 -13.16 8.25
C ILE A 237 17.56 -11.75 8.84
N ALA A 238 16.72 -10.84 8.36
CA ALA A 238 16.65 -9.48 8.88
C ALA A 238 16.29 -9.44 10.37
N ALA A 239 15.30 -10.23 10.81
CA ALA A 239 14.89 -10.32 12.21
C ALA A 239 15.98 -10.95 13.09
N MET A 240 16.65 -12.00 12.63
CA MET A 240 17.77 -12.65 13.29
C MET A 240 18.92 -11.68 13.53
N VAL A 241 19.33 -10.94 12.50
CA VAL A 241 20.41 -9.95 12.59
C VAL A 241 20.01 -8.79 13.50
N ALA A 242 18.75 -8.32 13.45
CA ALA A 242 18.29 -7.25 14.33
C ALA A 242 18.41 -7.60 15.81
N LYS A 243 18.09 -8.84 16.19
CA LYS A 243 18.11 -9.34 17.58
C LYS A 243 19.49 -9.74 18.07
N ALA A 244 20.45 -10.01 17.19
CA ALA A 244 21.75 -10.51 17.55
C ALA A 244 22.61 -9.44 18.27
N SER A 245 23.46 -9.89 19.20
CA SER A 245 24.46 -9.01 19.83
C SER A 245 25.51 -8.52 18.82
N PRO A 246 26.15 -7.38 19.07
CA PRO A 246 27.22 -6.87 18.20
C PRO A 246 28.34 -7.89 17.94
N GLU A 247 28.67 -8.70 18.94
CA GLU A 247 29.71 -9.74 18.82
C GLU A 247 29.31 -10.83 17.86
N ASN A 248 28.06 -11.29 17.94
CA ASN A 248 27.54 -12.34 17.06
C ASN A 248 27.30 -11.85 15.62
N LYS A 249 27.11 -10.53 15.42
CA LYS A 249 26.97 -9.93 14.08
C LYS A 249 28.28 -9.91 13.29
N LYS A 250 29.42 -9.62 13.96
CA LYS A 250 30.71 -9.45 13.28
C LYS A 250 31.12 -10.59 12.35
N PRO A 251 31.02 -11.87 12.75
CA PRO A 251 31.39 -12.98 11.84
C PRO A 251 30.51 -13.05 10.59
N LEU A 252 29.21 -12.78 10.73
CA LEU A 252 28.29 -12.76 9.60
C LEU A 252 28.57 -11.56 8.70
N GLU A 253 28.83 -10.38 9.26
CA GLU A 253 29.22 -9.20 8.51
C GLU A 253 30.50 -9.44 7.72
N ALA A 254 31.53 -10.01 8.34
CA ALA A 254 32.78 -10.37 7.66
C ALA A 254 32.57 -11.36 6.52
N LYS A 255 31.69 -12.33 6.67
CA LYS A 255 31.30 -13.29 5.62
C LYS A 255 30.63 -12.55 4.45
N ILE A 256 29.63 -11.72 4.72
CA ILE A 256 28.92 -10.95 3.69
C ILE A 256 29.90 -10.01 2.98
N GLN A 257 30.80 -9.35 3.71
CA GLN A 257 31.84 -8.49 3.13
C GLN A 257 32.77 -9.29 2.21
N SER A 258 33.25 -10.45 2.66
CA SER A 258 34.10 -11.32 1.83
C SER A 258 33.40 -11.77 0.55
N THR A 259 32.13 -12.11 0.63
CA THR A 259 31.31 -12.45 -0.55
C THR A 259 31.19 -11.28 -1.51
N TRP A 260 30.96 -10.09 -0.98
CA TRP A 260 30.89 -8.84 -1.75
C TRP A 260 32.23 -8.55 -2.47
N ASP A 261 33.35 -8.65 -1.77
CA ASP A 261 34.67 -8.43 -2.32
C ASP A 261 35.00 -9.42 -3.46
N GLN A 262 34.58 -10.67 -3.32
CA GLN A 262 34.72 -11.68 -4.39
C GLN A 262 33.86 -11.34 -5.62
N LEU A 263 32.62 -10.92 -5.42
CA LEU A 263 31.73 -10.48 -6.50
C LEU A 263 32.30 -9.26 -7.23
N GLN A 264 32.84 -8.30 -6.49
CA GLN A 264 33.50 -7.12 -7.06
C GLN A 264 34.73 -7.47 -7.90
N LYS A 265 35.63 -8.32 -7.37
CA LYS A 265 36.83 -8.77 -8.06
C LYS A 265 36.53 -9.56 -9.34
N LYS A 266 35.49 -10.36 -9.34
CA LYS A 266 35.07 -11.16 -10.49
C LYS A 266 34.37 -10.34 -11.57
N GLY A 267 33.90 -9.15 -11.26
CA GLY A 267 33.01 -8.36 -12.13
C GLY A 267 31.61 -8.96 -12.18
N ALA A 268 30.89 -8.87 -11.05
CA ALA A 268 29.55 -9.49 -10.87
C ALA A 268 28.57 -9.17 -12.00
N THR A 269 27.83 -10.16 -12.44
CA THR A 269 26.69 -10.00 -13.35
C THR A 269 25.54 -9.30 -12.67
N LEU A 270 24.61 -8.73 -13.44
CA LEU A 270 23.42 -8.09 -12.90
C LEU A 270 22.59 -9.06 -12.04
N GLU A 271 22.47 -10.32 -12.45
CA GLU A 271 21.72 -11.33 -11.69
C GLU A 271 22.41 -11.73 -10.38
N GLU A 272 23.75 -11.82 -10.36
CA GLU A 272 24.50 -12.04 -9.11
C GLU A 272 24.32 -10.87 -8.14
N LEU A 273 24.34 -9.63 -8.63
CA LEU A 273 24.07 -8.44 -7.81
C LEU A 273 22.64 -8.43 -7.25
N LYS A 274 21.64 -8.75 -8.07
CA LYS A 274 20.25 -8.86 -7.62
C LYS A 274 20.10 -9.89 -6.50
N LYS A 275 20.67 -11.10 -6.68
CA LYS A 275 20.66 -12.15 -5.65
C LYS A 275 21.36 -11.72 -4.36
N PHE A 276 22.51 -11.07 -4.46
CA PHE A 276 23.21 -10.56 -3.28
C PHE A 276 22.39 -9.51 -2.55
N VAL A 277 21.83 -8.53 -3.28
CA VAL A 277 20.97 -7.48 -2.71
C VAL A 277 19.70 -8.04 -2.08
N ALA A 278 19.12 -9.09 -2.66
CA ALA A 278 17.90 -9.72 -2.13
C ALA A 278 18.08 -10.17 -0.67
N PHE A 279 19.21 -10.79 -0.32
CA PHE A 279 19.47 -11.31 1.04
C PHE A 279 20.31 -10.39 1.93
N SER A 280 21.15 -9.55 1.34
CA SER A 280 22.13 -8.75 2.09
C SER A 280 21.87 -7.24 2.01
N GLY A 281 21.02 -6.78 1.07
CA GLY A 281 20.83 -5.37 0.75
C GLY A 281 20.29 -4.49 1.89
N SER A 282 19.68 -5.08 2.91
CA SER A 282 19.24 -4.39 4.13
C SER A 282 20.17 -4.61 5.31
N LEU A 283 21.23 -5.44 5.14
CA LEU A 283 22.14 -5.85 6.19
C LEU A 283 23.45 -5.08 6.05
N PHE A 284 23.92 -4.51 7.14
CA PHE A 284 25.20 -3.84 7.26
C PHE A 284 25.45 -2.75 6.17
N ASP A 285 26.57 -2.07 6.23
CA ASP A 285 26.91 -1.03 5.24
C ASP A 285 27.20 -1.62 3.86
N VAL A 286 27.82 -2.80 3.82
CA VAL A 286 28.09 -3.51 2.56
C VAL A 286 26.83 -3.80 1.74
N GLY A 287 25.71 -4.11 2.39
CA GLY A 287 24.42 -4.31 1.70
C GLY A 287 23.88 -3.04 1.07
N ARG A 288 24.05 -1.91 1.76
CA ARG A 288 23.66 -0.58 1.26
C ARG A 288 24.52 -0.18 0.05
N GLU A 289 25.83 -0.43 0.13
CA GLU A 289 26.74 -0.21 -1.01
C GLU A 289 26.38 -1.10 -2.20
N ALA A 290 25.99 -2.34 -1.95
CA ALA A 290 25.56 -3.26 -3.00
C ALA A 290 24.30 -2.75 -3.73
N ARG A 291 23.36 -2.11 -3.02
CA ARG A 291 22.19 -1.46 -3.64
C ARG A 291 22.59 -0.30 -4.55
N LEU A 292 23.52 0.56 -4.11
CA LEU A 292 24.05 1.62 -4.95
C LEU A 292 24.71 1.04 -6.21
N LYS A 293 25.52 0.00 -6.05
CA LYS A 293 26.21 -0.66 -7.17
C LYS A 293 25.26 -1.35 -8.14
N LEU A 294 24.19 -1.98 -7.63
CA LEU A 294 23.12 -2.53 -8.46
C LEU A 294 22.47 -1.44 -9.31
N ALA A 295 22.14 -0.30 -8.70
CA ALA A 295 21.55 0.82 -9.42
C ALA A 295 22.50 1.43 -10.46
N GLU A 296 23.79 1.49 -10.18
CA GLU A 296 24.82 1.90 -11.16
C GLU A 296 24.87 0.94 -12.36
N ARG A 297 24.80 -0.36 -12.14
CA ARG A 297 24.77 -1.36 -13.23
C ARG A 297 23.49 -1.25 -14.05
N LEU A 298 22.37 -0.92 -13.40
CA LEU A 298 21.09 -0.69 -14.09
C LEU A 298 21.08 0.59 -14.95
N LEU A 299 22.01 1.54 -14.74
CA LEU A 299 22.22 2.67 -15.66
C LEU A 299 22.65 2.21 -17.06
N GLU A 300 23.41 1.12 -17.13
CA GLU A 300 23.94 0.55 -18.37
C GLU A 300 22.94 -0.44 -19.02
N ASP A 301 21.94 -0.86 -18.25
CA ASP A 301 20.92 -1.82 -18.71
C ASP A 301 19.87 -1.13 -19.60
N THR A 302 19.68 -1.67 -20.78
CA THR A 302 18.70 -1.19 -21.76
C THR A 302 17.31 -1.80 -21.59
N SER A 303 17.14 -2.71 -20.62
CA SER A 303 15.84 -3.33 -20.37
C SER A 303 14.78 -2.29 -19.99
N PRO A 304 13.54 -2.47 -20.41
CA PRO A 304 12.47 -1.50 -20.14
C PRO A 304 12.29 -1.20 -18.65
N ASN A 305 12.49 -2.20 -17.79
CA ASN A 305 12.24 -2.09 -16.35
C ASN A 305 13.47 -1.62 -15.55
N ALA A 306 14.62 -1.37 -16.19
CA ALA A 306 15.87 -1.02 -15.50
C ALA A 306 15.74 0.21 -14.59
N MET A 307 15.03 1.23 -15.05
CA MET A 307 14.80 2.44 -14.25
C MET A 307 13.97 2.15 -12.99
N LEU A 308 12.87 1.44 -13.12
CA LEU A 308 12.01 1.10 -11.99
C LEU A 308 12.70 0.17 -11.00
N LEU A 309 13.52 -0.77 -11.48
CA LEU A 309 14.37 -1.61 -10.63
C LEU A 309 15.42 -0.79 -9.87
N ALA A 310 16.00 0.22 -10.51
CA ALA A 310 16.96 1.11 -9.85
C ALA A 310 16.29 1.97 -8.78
N GLU A 311 15.10 2.52 -9.03
CA GLU A 311 14.30 3.22 -8.04
C GLU A 311 13.97 2.32 -6.84
N GLN A 312 13.55 1.08 -7.11
CA GLN A 312 13.26 0.08 -6.08
C GLN A 312 14.51 -0.25 -5.23
N ALA A 313 15.67 -0.37 -5.85
CA ALA A 313 16.92 -0.64 -5.16
C ALA A 313 17.38 0.54 -4.29
N LEU A 314 17.22 1.78 -4.77
CA LEU A 314 17.71 3.00 -4.12
C LEU A 314 16.79 3.56 -3.05
N GLN A 315 15.47 3.35 -3.15
CA GLN A 315 14.52 3.94 -2.22
C GLN A 315 14.84 3.68 -0.73
N PRO A 316 15.18 2.45 -0.29
CA PRO A 316 15.54 2.22 1.11
C PRO A 316 16.79 3.00 1.53
N VAL A 317 17.72 3.28 0.59
CA VAL A 317 18.96 3.99 0.86
C VAL A 317 18.73 5.50 1.05
N LEU A 318 17.69 6.05 0.42
CA LEU A 318 17.37 7.49 0.50
C LEU A 318 17.00 7.98 1.92
N THR A 319 16.61 7.08 2.80
CA THR A 319 16.22 7.38 4.19
C THR A 319 17.29 7.00 5.22
N GLU A 320 18.44 6.53 4.77
CA GLU A 320 19.60 6.17 5.61
C GLU A 320 20.45 7.39 5.96
N SER A 321 21.77 7.24 5.99
CA SER A 321 22.68 8.36 6.28
C SER A 321 22.72 9.40 5.15
N PRO A 322 23.01 10.68 5.46
CA PRO A 322 23.12 11.72 4.44
C PRO A 322 24.11 11.39 3.31
N ALA A 323 25.20 10.70 3.61
CA ALA A 323 26.21 10.32 2.62
C ALA A 323 25.68 9.28 1.63
N LEU A 324 24.91 8.29 2.10
CA LEU A 324 24.30 7.28 1.26
C LEU A 324 23.13 7.86 0.45
N ALA A 325 22.28 8.68 1.08
CA ALA A 325 21.18 9.36 0.41
C ALA A 325 21.69 10.26 -0.74
N ALA A 326 22.76 11.02 -0.50
CA ALA A 326 23.37 11.86 -1.53
C ALA A 326 23.87 11.06 -2.74
N LYS A 327 24.56 9.93 -2.51
CA LYS A 327 24.98 9.02 -3.59
C LYS A 327 23.77 8.47 -4.37
N ALA A 328 22.72 8.08 -3.66
CA ALA A 328 21.50 7.56 -4.29
C ALA A 328 20.81 8.62 -5.17
N TYR A 329 20.70 9.87 -4.72
CA TYR A 329 20.15 10.96 -5.54
C TYR A 329 21.02 11.29 -6.75
N GLU A 330 22.33 11.16 -6.66
CA GLU A 330 23.24 11.37 -7.79
C GLU A 330 23.01 10.29 -8.88
N ILE A 331 22.91 9.02 -8.45
CA ILE A 331 22.61 7.91 -9.37
C ILE A 331 21.24 8.11 -10.04
N LEU A 332 20.20 8.47 -9.26
CA LEU A 332 18.87 8.76 -9.80
C LEU A 332 18.93 9.92 -10.81
N GLY A 333 19.65 11.00 -10.50
CA GLY A 333 19.83 12.13 -11.43
C GLY A 333 20.40 11.70 -12.78
N ARG A 334 21.39 10.80 -12.78
CA ARG A 334 21.95 10.21 -14.02
C ARG A 334 20.94 9.32 -14.74
N ILE A 335 20.22 8.47 -14.01
CA ILE A 335 19.18 7.58 -14.59
C ILE A 335 18.11 8.41 -15.31
N TYR A 336 17.60 9.45 -14.64
CA TYR A 336 16.57 10.31 -15.21
C TYR A 336 17.09 11.14 -16.39
N THR A 337 18.34 11.60 -16.31
CA THR A 337 18.98 12.29 -17.45
C THR A 337 19.07 11.37 -18.68
N ASN A 338 19.48 10.11 -18.49
CA ASN A 338 19.57 9.13 -19.57
C ASN A 338 18.20 8.76 -20.18
N LYS A 339 17.14 8.77 -19.34
CA LYS A 339 15.76 8.53 -19.77
C LYS A 339 15.04 9.79 -20.29
N ASN A 340 15.76 10.91 -20.40
CA ASN A 340 15.22 12.22 -20.80
C ASN A 340 14.09 12.73 -19.87
N LEU A 341 14.09 12.30 -18.60
CA LEU A 341 13.21 12.80 -17.55
C LEU A 341 13.92 13.97 -16.83
N LEU A 342 14.11 15.07 -17.58
CA LEU A 342 14.99 16.16 -17.19
C LEU A 342 14.49 16.93 -15.96
N ASP A 343 13.18 17.03 -15.75
CA ASP A 343 12.58 17.67 -14.58
C ASP A 343 12.93 16.91 -13.29
N ASP A 344 12.84 15.57 -13.34
CA ASP A 344 13.15 14.70 -12.21
C ASP A 344 14.65 14.66 -11.91
N ALA A 345 15.47 14.65 -12.98
CA ALA A 345 16.91 14.79 -12.86
C ALA A 345 17.29 16.12 -12.18
N LEU A 346 16.71 17.23 -12.65
CA LEU A 346 16.95 18.56 -12.06
C LEU A 346 16.45 18.63 -10.60
N TRP A 347 15.35 17.96 -10.28
CA TRP A 347 14.87 17.87 -8.90
C TRP A 347 15.91 17.15 -8.00
N CYS A 348 16.50 16.04 -8.46
CA CYS A 348 17.56 15.34 -7.75
C CYS A 348 18.77 16.24 -7.54
N TYR A 349 19.23 16.92 -8.56
CA TYR A 349 20.41 17.82 -8.45
C TYR A 349 20.13 19.05 -7.55
N LYS A 350 18.91 19.59 -7.57
CA LYS A 350 18.51 20.66 -6.63
C LYS A 350 18.50 20.16 -5.18
N LYS A 351 18.05 18.94 -4.97
CA LYS A 351 18.04 18.30 -3.64
C LYS A 351 19.48 18.08 -3.15
N LEU A 352 20.38 17.60 -4.03
CA LEU A 352 21.80 17.47 -3.73
C LEU A 352 22.44 18.80 -3.31
N GLY A 353 22.21 19.85 -4.08
CA GLY A 353 22.80 21.15 -3.78
C GLY A 353 22.26 21.82 -2.52
N LYS A 354 20.97 21.61 -2.19
CA LYS A 354 20.31 22.27 -1.05
C LYS A 354 20.48 21.51 0.26
N GLU A 355 20.32 20.20 0.24
CA GLU A 355 20.28 19.37 1.45
C GLU A 355 21.61 18.65 1.71
N TYR A 356 22.38 18.38 0.66
CA TYR A 356 23.64 17.62 0.71
C TYR A 356 24.83 18.38 0.10
N GLY A 357 24.77 19.71 0.10
CA GLY A 357 25.74 20.58 -0.59
C GLY A 357 27.21 20.30 -0.26
N ASP A 358 27.51 19.99 0.99
CA ASP A 358 28.88 19.73 1.48
C ASP A 358 29.29 18.26 1.47
N VAL A 359 28.35 17.33 1.14
CA VAL A 359 28.62 15.89 1.11
C VAL A 359 29.42 15.53 -0.14
N VAL A 360 30.58 14.88 0.06
CA VAL A 360 31.36 14.31 -1.05
C VAL A 360 30.68 13.06 -1.58
N ILE A 361 30.41 13.02 -2.87
CA ILE A 361 29.56 11.99 -3.49
C ILE A 361 30.39 11.09 -4.43
N ARG A 362 30.97 11.66 -5.49
CA ARG A 362 31.72 10.94 -6.51
C ARG A 362 32.87 11.80 -7.07
N ASP A 363 34.02 11.18 -7.32
CA ASP A 363 35.19 11.83 -7.94
C ASP A 363 35.62 13.11 -7.21
N GLY A 364 35.47 13.13 -5.87
CA GLY A 364 35.77 14.29 -5.04
C GLY A 364 34.75 15.43 -5.14
N LYS A 365 33.74 15.35 -5.98
CA LYS A 365 32.69 16.36 -6.12
C LYS A 365 31.66 16.28 -5.00
N LYS A 366 31.24 17.46 -4.55
CA LYS A 366 30.21 17.66 -3.53
C LYS A 366 28.82 17.83 -4.17
N GLY A 367 27.77 17.70 -3.35
CA GLY A 367 26.39 17.91 -3.81
C GLY A 367 26.16 19.27 -4.48
N ALA A 368 26.82 20.34 -3.99
CA ALA A 368 26.75 21.66 -4.59
C ALA A 368 27.36 21.73 -6.01
N ASP A 369 28.39 20.93 -6.29
CA ASP A 369 29.05 20.90 -7.60
C ASP A 369 28.11 20.29 -8.66
N PHE A 370 27.37 19.23 -8.32
CA PHE A 370 26.39 18.62 -9.22
C PHE A 370 25.25 19.59 -9.56
N LEU A 371 24.77 20.38 -8.60
CA LEU A 371 23.77 21.42 -8.88
C LEU A 371 24.32 22.50 -9.79
N LYS A 372 25.59 22.92 -9.55
CA LYS A 372 26.25 23.92 -10.40
C LYS A 372 26.42 23.43 -11.83
N GLU A 373 26.82 22.18 -12.03
CA GLU A 373 26.95 21.54 -13.35
C GLU A 373 25.59 21.45 -14.04
N ALA A 374 24.53 21.00 -13.35
CA ALA A 374 23.19 20.94 -13.90
C ALA A 374 22.66 22.32 -14.32
N ASN A 375 22.92 23.36 -13.52
CA ASN A 375 22.51 24.73 -13.88
C ASN A 375 23.28 25.30 -15.09
N ALA A 376 24.45 24.78 -15.42
CA ALA A 376 25.26 25.17 -16.57
C ALA A 376 24.98 24.33 -17.82
N ASP A 377 24.38 23.16 -17.69
CA ASP A 377 24.07 22.27 -18.81
C ASP A 377 22.88 22.82 -19.63
N LYS A 378 23.08 22.96 -20.94
CA LYS A 378 22.07 23.46 -21.89
C LYS A 378 20.73 22.72 -21.81
N LYS A 379 20.75 21.43 -21.49
CA LYS A 379 19.52 20.63 -21.36
C LYS A 379 18.64 21.11 -20.21
N PHE A 380 19.24 21.49 -19.08
CA PHE A 380 18.51 21.98 -17.92
C PHE A 380 18.24 23.48 -17.95
N VAL A 381 19.09 24.27 -18.63
CA VAL A 381 18.87 25.71 -18.81
C VAL A 381 17.56 26.02 -19.50
N ALA A 382 17.18 25.20 -20.48
CA ALA A 382 15.88 25.34 -21.15
C ALA A 382 14.72 25.19 -20.15
N LEU A 383 14.76 24.15 -19.30
CA LEU A 383 13.75 23.92 -18.26
C LEU A 383 13.71 25.01 -17.19
N LEU A 384 14.87 25.53 -16.81
CA LEU A 384 14.96 26.63 -15.84
C LEU A 384 14.37 27.93 -16.40
N SER A 385 14.44 28.14 -17.73
CA SER A 385 13.79 29.24 -18.39
C SER A 385 12.27 29.03 -18.55
N GLU A 386 11.83 27.81 -18.81
CA GLU A 386 10.41 27.42 -18.90
C GLU A 386 9.69 27.54 -17.55
N SER A 387 10.35 27.30 -16.42
CA SER A 387 9.76 27.49 -15.08
C SER A 387 9.34 28.94 -14.77
N LYS A 388 9.67 29.89 -15.65
CA LYS A 388 9.26 31.28 -15.59
C LYS A 388 8.11 31.61 -16.57
N LEU A 389 7.39 30.60 -17.08
CA LEU A 389 6.33 30.76 -18.09
C LEU A 389 5.16 31.63 -17.63
N ILE A 390 4.94 31.78 -16.34
CA ILE A 390 4.03 32.77 -15.76
C ILE A 390 4.85 33.78 -14.96
N PRO A 391 5.33 34.84 -15.55
CA PRO A 391 6.14 35.84 -14.85
C PRO A 391 5.34 36.62 -13.82
N GLU A 392 6.01 36.90 -12.69
CA GLU A 392 5.44 37.58 -11.50
C GLU A 392 4.87 38.99 -11.75
N ALA A 393 5.16 39.62 -12.86
CA ALA A 393 4.88 41.06 -13.11
C ALA A 393 3.95 41.31 -14.29
N ARG A 394 2.95 40.44 -14.59
CA ARG A 394 2.18 40.58 -15.84
C ARG A 394 0.76 41.03 -15.63
N LYS A 395 0.31 41.81 -16.60
CA LYS A 395 -1.10 42.21 -16.77
C LYS A 395 -1.90 40.97 -17.19
N ILE A 396 -2.97 40.69 -16.46
CA ILE A 396 -3.89 39.59 -16.77
C ILE A 396 -5.06 40.22 -17.53
N THR A 397 -5.37 39.70 -18.73
CA THR A 397 -6.58 40.02 -19.46
C THR A 397 -7.60 38.91 -19.35
N VAL A 398 -8.87 39.24 -19.17
CA VAL A 398 -9.95 38.27 -19.04
C VAL A 398 -10.95 38.47 -20.17
N THR A 399 -11.31 37.38 -20.81
CA THR A 399 -12.33 37.35 -21.86
C THR A 399 -13.30 36.23 -21.64
N GLU A 400 -14.57 36.43 -21.96
CA GLU A 400 -15.60 35.40 -21.92
C GLU A 400 -15.88 34.91 -23.35
N GLU A 401 -15.93 33.60 -23.51
CA GLU A 401 -16.35 32.94 -24.74
C GLU A 401 -17.58 32.11 -24.46
N ARG A 402 -18.69 32.36 -25.14
CA ARG A 402 -19.94 31.60 -25.03
C ARG A 402 -20.08 30.63 -26.19
N GLY A 403 -20.45 29.38 -25.87
CA GLY A 403 -20.60 28.30 -26.85
C GLY A 403 -21.02 26.99 -26.22
N ASN A 404 -21.08 25.94 -27.02
CA ASN A 404 -21.29 24.58 -26.49
C ASN A 404 -19.93 23.92 -26.31
N PHE A 405 -19.47 23.87 -25.06
CA PHE A 405 -18.20 23.26 -24.71
C PHE A 405 -18.46 21.87 -24.10
N HIS A 406 -18.81 20.93 -24.99
CA HIS A 406 -19.02 19.56 -24.57
C HIS A 406 -17.67 18.95 -24.08
N GLN A 407 -17.61 18.65 -22.85
CA GLN A 407 -16.47 17.93 -22.32
C GLN A 407 -16.71 16.43 -22.48
N GLN A 408 -15.87 15.79 -23.29
CA GLN A 408 -15.86 14.33 -23.42
C GLN A 408 -15.03 13.64 -22.33
N THR A 409 -14.31 14.41 -21.50
CA THR A 409 -13.33 13.88 -20.58
C THR A 409 -13.37 14.59 -19.24
N GLN A 410 -13.68 13.86 -18.16
CA GLN A 410 -13.35 14.31 -16.82
C GLN A 410 -11.94 13.81 -16.48
N SER A 411 -11.01 14.76 -16.29
CA SER A 411 -9.68 14.40 -15.86
C SER A 411 -9.65 14.34 -14.32
N TYR A 412 -9.30 13.20 -13.78
CA TYR A 412 -9.06 13.05 -12.35
C TYR A 412 -7.61 13.38 -12.02
N ARG A 413 -7.40 14.21 -11.01
CA ARG A 413 -6.07 14.46 -10.49
C ARG A 413 -5.82 13.47 -9.35
N PHE A 414 -4.66 12.88 -9.37
CA PHE A 414 -4.23 11.90 -8.39
C PHE A 414 -3.60 12.59 -7.18
N GLU A 415 -3.70 11.96 -6.01
CA GLU A 415 -3.11 12.49 -4.79
C GLU A 415 -1.58 12.43 -4.82
N GLU A 416 -0.94 13.40 -4.17
CA GLU A 416 0.52 13.46 -4.10
C GLU A 416 1.05 12.31 -3.21
N PRO A 417 1.95 11.46 -3.70
CA PRO A 417 2.48 10.36 -2.91
C PRO A 417 3.46 10.87 -1.84
N ASP A 418 3.42 10.25 -0.68
CA ASP A 418 4.45 10.42 0.35
C ASP A 418 5.65 9.52 0.02
N SER A 419 6.56 10.02 -0.81
CA SER A 419 7.73 9.28 -1.28
C SER A 419 8.96 10.17 -1.34
N PRO A 420 10.14 9.66 -0.93
CA PRO A 420 11.41 10.38 -1.07
C PRO A 420 11.90 10.44 -2.53
N LEU A 421 11.28 9.68 -3.43
CA LEU A 421 11.56 9.69 -4.86
C LEU A 421 10.78 10.80 -5.56
N PRO A 422 11.30 11.39 -6.65
CA PRO A 422 10.47 12.13 -7.56
C PRO A 422 9.43 11.17 -8.15
N TYR A 423 8.22 11.65 -8.37
CA TYR A 423 7.15 10.82 -8.89
C TYR A 423 6.64 11.35 -10.22
N PHE A 424 6.08 10.46 -11.01
CA PHE A 424 5.68 10.73 -12.39
C PHE A 424 4.89 12.02 -12.60
N GLN A 425 4.00 12.41 -11.69
CA GLN A 425 3.20 13.62 -11.83
C GLN A 425 3.91 14.93 -11.50
N ARG A 426 5.14 14.89 -11.00
CA ARG A 426 5.94 16.10 -10.78
C ARG A 426 6.57 16.63 -12.06
N ASN A 427 6.69 15.79 -13.06
CA ASN A 427 7.28 16.15 -14.32
C ASN A 427 6.24 16.71 -15.32
N ARG A 428 6.70 16.94 -16.52
CA ARG A 428 5.92 17.47 -17.63
C ARG A 428 4.76 16.56 -18.08
N LEU A 429 4.80 15.29 -17.70
CA LEU A 429 3.78 14.31 -18.07
C LEU A 429 2.76 14.14 -16.94
N ALA A 430 1.48 14.16 -17.28
CA ALA A 430 0.39 13.89 -16.36
C ALA A 430 -0.41 12.67 -16.80
N LEU A 431 -0.64 11.77 -15.86
CA LEU A 431 -1.56 10.66 -16.05
C LEU A 431 -2.99 11.19 -15.83
N ARG A 432 -3.84 11.03 -16.83
CA ARG A 432 -5.24 11.40 -16.78
C ARG A 432 -6.10 10.20 -17.08
N PHE A 433 -7.22 10.15 -16.43
CA PHE A 433 -8.23 9.16 -16.68
C PHE A 433 -9.48 9.83 -17.20
N ASP A 434 -9.95 9.43 -18.36
CA ASP A 434 -11.30 9.71 -18.81
C ASP A 434 -12.13 8.39 -18.73
N TYR A 435 -13.43 8.49 -18.82
CA TYR A 435 -14.34 7.35 -18.63
C TYR A 435 -14.07 6.15 -19.57
N HIS A 436 -13.26 6.35 -20.59
CA HIS A 436 -13.02 5.36 -21.64
C HIS A 436 -11.55 5.00 -21.79
N ALA A 437 -10.65 5.87 -21.35
CA ALA A 437 -9.23 5.68 -21.54
C ALA A 437 -8.38 6.27 -20.43
N LEU A 438 -7.28 5.58 -20.16
CA LEU A 438 -6.17 6.12 -19.41
C LEU A 438 -5.25 6.83 -20.39
N LYS A 439 -4.89 8.09 -20.10
CA LYS A 439 -4.11 8.96 -20.99
C LYS A 439 -2.90 9.54 -20.28
N ILE A 440 -1.80 9.67 -21.01
CA ILE A 440 -0.64 10.45 -20.60
C ILE A 440 -0.57 11.68 -21.48
N ASN A 441 -0.65 12.85 -20.85
CA ASN A 441 -0.61 14.13 -21.54
C ASN A 441 0.62 14.94 -21.12
N ASP A 442 1.24 15.61 -22.06
CA ASP A 442 2.21 16.67 -21.78
C ASP A 442 1.49 17.87 -21.18
N THR A 443 1.83 18.24 -19.95
CA THR A 443 1.15 19.34 -19.22
C THR A 443 1.43 20.72 -19.79
N LEU A 444 2.54 20.88 -20.53
CA LEU A 444 2.93 22.14 -21.15
C LEU A 444 2.21 22.39 -22.46
N THR A 445 2.10 21.34 -23.28
CA THR A 445 1.51 21.45 -24.64
C THR A 445 0.07 20.93 -24.68
N GLY A 446 -0.41 20.26 -23.64
CA GLY A 446 -1.70 19.57 -23.63
C GLY A 446 -1.79 18.36 -24.57
N LYS A 447 -0.69 18.01 -25.26
CA LYS A 447 -0.66 16.94 -26.25
C LYS A 447 -0.78 15.59 -25.56
N GLU A 448 -1.62 14.72 -26.10
CA GLU A 448 -1.70 13.32 -25.71
C GLU A 448 -0.48 12.56 -26.26
N GLU A 449 0.32 12.01 -25.34
CA GLU A 449 1.52 11.23 -25.68
C GLU A 449 1.22 9.74 -25.78
N TRP A 450 0.20 9.28 -25.04
CA TRP A 450 -0.23 7.89 -25.04
C TRP A 450 -1.64 7.78 -24.51
N SER A 451 -2.40 6.81 -25.01
CA SER A 451 -3.69 6.41 -24.44
C SER A 451 -3.90 4.92 -24.50
N MET A 452 -4.66 4.42 -23.54
CA MET A 452 -5.08 3.04 -23.46
C MET A 452 -6.58 2.99 -23.17
N ASN A 453 -7.31 2.27 -24.02
CA ASN A 453 -8.73 2.06 -23.83
C ASN A 453 -8.98 1.07 -22.66
N ILE A 454 -9.72 1.51 -21.65
CA ILE A 454 -10.10 0.73 -20.48
C ILE A 454 -11.58 0.30 -20.56
N THR A 455 -12.24 0.49 -21.70
CA THR A 455 -13.64 0.13 -21.89
C THR A 455 -13.85 -1.37 -21.74
N ARG A 456 -13.90 -1.81 -20.51
CA ARG A 456 -14.49 -3.08 -20.14
C ARG A 456 -15.87 -2.79 -19.53
N THR A 457 -16.84 -3.60 -19.82
CA THR A 457 -18.25 -3.53 -19.38
C THR A 457 -18.42 -3.26 -17.88
N LEU A 458 -17.44 -3.63 -17.08
CA LEU A 458 -17.34 -3.40 -15.65
C LEU A 458 -17.25 -1.92 -15.27
N PHE A 459 -16.52 -1.14 -16.04
CA PHE A 459 -16.27 0.25 -15.73
C PHE A 459 -17.53 1.10 -15.95
N GLN A 460 -18.29 0.82 -16.99
CA GLN A 460 -19.54 1.51 -17.25
C GLN A 460 -20.56 1.31 -16.11
N ASN A 461 -20.63 0.10 -15.55
CA ASN A 461 -21.53 -0.18 -14.43
C ASN A 461 -21.09 0.48 -13.12
N LEU A 462 -19.79 0.66 -12.92
CA LEU A 462 -19.22 1.32 -11.73
C LEU A 462 -19.37 2.84 -11.76
N VAL A 463 -19.24 3.43 -12.94
CA VAL A 463 -19.31 4.89 -13.11
C VAL A 463 -20.73 5.38 -13.29
N TYR A 464 -21.61 4.57 -13.88
CA TYR A 464 -22.98 4.93 -14.21
C TYR A 464 -24.02 4.09 -13.42
N GLY A 465 -23.85 3.97 -12.10
CA GLY A 465 -24.91 3.38 -11.27
C GLY A 465 -26.21 4.17 -11.41
N ASN A 466 -27.31 3.51 -11.77
CA ASN A 466 -28.64 4.11 -11.98
C ASN A 466 -28.70 5.24 -13.03
N GLY A 467 -27.81 5.22 -14.03
CA GLY A 467 -27.80 6.22 -15.11
C GLY A 467 -27.26 7.60 -14.73
N GLN A 468 -26.74 7.76 -13.51
CA GLN A 468 -26.06 8.98 -13.07
C GLN A 468 -24.57 8.73 -12.92
N PRO A 469 -23.70 9.64 -13.41
CA PRO A 469 -22.28 9.52 -13.19
C PRO A 469 -21.96 9.69 -11.71
N HIS A 470 -21.35 8.68 -11.11
CA HIS A 470 -20.77 8.80 -9.79
C HIS A 470 -19.35 9.35 -9.88
N LEU A 471 -19.04 10.34 -9.06
CA LEU A 471 -17.67 10.81 -8.86
C LEU A 471 -16.85 9.73 -8.13
N VAL A 472 -16.32 8.81 -8.90
CA VAL A 472 -15.40 7.83 -8.36
C VAL A 472 -14.02 8.48 -8.28
N ARG A 473 -13.55 8.75 -7.07
CA ARG A 473 -12.15 9.10 -6.86
C ARG A 473 -11.35 7.82 -6.94
N PHE A 474 -10.42 7.78 -7.89
CA PHE A 474 -9.48 6.68 -7.97
C PHE A 474 -8.19 7.09 -7.26
N PRO A 475 -7.88 6.51 -6.10
CA PRO A 475 -6.63 6.81 -5.43
C PRO A 475 -5.48 6.21 -6.26
N LEU A 476 -4.73 7.06 -6.89
CA LEU A 476 -3.49 6.67 -7.55
C LEU A 476 -2.39 6.58 -6.52
N GLN A 477 -1.65 5.48 -6.55
CA GLN A 477 -0.41 5.36 -5.81
C GLN A 477 0.77 5.38 -6.77
N ALA A 478 1.72 6.26 -6.51
CA ALA A 478 2.97 6.31 -7.23
C ALA A 478 4.14 6.03 -6.26
N GLN A 479 5.04 5.17 -6.70
CA GLN A 479 6.30 4.93 -6.04
C GLN A 479 7.41 5.20 -7.06
N GLY A 480 7.99 6.40 -7.00
CA GLY A 480 8.76 6.89 -8.13
C GLY A 480 7.90 6.96 -9.39
N HIS A 481 8.34 6.32 -10.44
CA HIS A 481 7.63 6.25 -11.71
C HIS A 481 6.76 5.01 -11.90
N LEU A 482 6.71 4.13 -10.92
CA LEU A 482 5.74 3.04 -10.90
C LEU A 482 4.42 3.54 -10.36
N VAL A 483 3.34 3.28 -11.08
CA VAL A 483 1.99 3.71 -10.74
C VAL A 483 1.08 2.50 -10.52
N LEU A 484 0.41 2.44 -9.37
CA LEU A 484 -0.69 1.53 -9.13
C LEU A 484 -2.01 2.28 -9.23
N LEU A 485 -2.88 1.76 -10.08
CA LEU A 485 -4.21 2.32 -10.32
C LEU A 485 -5.28 1.29 -9.96
N PRO A 486 -5.94 1.41 -8.80
CA PRO A 486 -7.11 0.60 -8.50
C PRO A 486 -8.33 1.15 -9.23
N LEU A 487 -8.95 0.33 -10.08
CA LEU A 487 -10.18 0.61 -10.79
C LEU A 487 -11.24 -0.41 -10.37
N GLY A 488 -12.01 -0.08 -9.36
CA GLY A 488 -12.98 -1.01 -8.78
C GLY A 488 -12.27 -2.24 -8.21
N HIS A 489 -12.63 -3.43 -8.70
CA HIS A 489 -12.01 -4.69 -8.27
C HIS A 489 -10.73 -5.05 -9.06
N LEU A 490 -10.33 -4.24 -10.02
CA LEU A 490 -9.09 -4.41 -10.78
C LEU A 490 -8.03 -3.45 -10.28
N VAL A 491 -6.80 -3.92 -10.21
CA VAL A 491 -5.62 -3.10 -9.95
C VAL A 491 -4.66 -3.26 -11.12
N PHE A 492 -4.22 -2.14 -11.67
CA PHE A 492 -3.23 -2.09 -12.74
C PHE A 492 -1.93 -1.52 -12.19
N ALA A 493 -0.81 -2.18 -12.51
CA ALA A 493 0.50 -1.56 -12.38
C ALA A 493 0.91 -1.00 -13.73
N ILE A 494 1.30 0.25 -13.75
CA ILE A 494 1.56 1.01 -14.96
C ILE A 494 2.97 1.56 -14.90
N ASP A 495 3.71 1.39 -15.98
CA ASP A 495 4.93 2.10 -16.28
C ASP A 495 4.60 3.24 -17.28
N PRO A 496 4.37 4.46 -16.78
CA PRO A 496 3.97 5.56 -17.63
C PRO A 496 5.11 6.10 -18.50
N VAL A 497 6.37 5.84 -18.13
CA VAL A 497 7.53 6.26 -18.90
C VAL A 497 7.69 5.41 -20.15
N ASN A 498 7.58 4.08 -20.03
CA ASN A 498 7.58 3.17 -21.16
C ASN A 498 6.17 2.93 -21.75
N LYS A 499 5.15 3.62 -21.21
CA LYS A 499 3.76 3.65 -21.72
C LYS A 499 3.15 2.25 -21.82
N LYS A 500 3.27 1.45 -20.75
CA LYS A 500 2.75 0.07 -20.72
C LYS A 500 2.16 -0.31 -19.38
N ILE A 501 1.24 -1.28 -19.42
CA ILE A 501 0.78 -2.01 -18.24
C ILE A 501 1.79 -3.12 -17.97
N LEU A 502 2.26 -3.18 -16.71
CA LEU A 502 3.16 -4.22 -16.26
C LEU A 502 2.38 -5.49 -15.92
N TRP A 503 1.31 -5.33 -15.17
CA TRP A 503 0.40 -6.41 -14.77
C TRP A 503 -0.98 -5.86 -14.40
N GLU A 504 -1.96 -6.78 -14.37
CA GLU A 504 -3.33 -6.55 -13.91
C GLU A 504 -3.70 -7.61 -12.89
N LYS A 505 -4.39 -7.24 -11.82
CA LYS A 505 -4.85 -8.17 -10.78
C LYS A 505 -6.30 -7.91 -10.41
N ASN A 506 -7.05 -9.00 -10.25
CA ASN A 506 -8.45 -8.95 -9.83
C ASN A 506 -8.54 -9.19 -8.31
N LEU A 507 -9.04 -8.21 -7.57
CA LEU A 507 -9.17 -8.28 -6.10
C LEU A 507 -10.36 -9.12 -5.65
N TYR A 508 -11.32 -9.33 -6.54
CA TYR A 508 -12.51 -10.13 -6.27
C TYR A 508 -12.22 -11.64 -6.29
N ASN A 509 -11.41 -12.07 -7.24
CA ASN A 509 -10.95 -13.44 -7.34
C ASN A 509 -9.43 -13.46 -7.58
N PRO A 510 -8.61 -13.36 -6.53
CA PRO A 510 -7.16 -13.29 -6.66
C PRO A 510 -6.52 -14.59 -7.16
N MET A 511 -7.24 -15.71 -7.11
CA MET A 511 -6.74 -17.03 -7.54
C MET A 511 -6.94 -17.33 -9.03
N GLY A 512 -7.50 -16.40 -9.78
CA GLY A 512 -7.64 -16.49 -11.25
C GLY A 512 -9.02 -16.88 -11.76
N PHE A 513 -9.30 -16.41 -12.97
CA PHE A 513 -10.50 -16.85 -13.74
C PHE A 513 -10.26 -18.23 -14.32
N LEU A 514 -11.31 -19.03 -14.35
CA LEU A 514 -11.34 -20.17 -15.26
C LEU A 514 -11.20 -19.63 -16.70
N PRO A 515 -10.29 -20.17 -17.52
CA PRO A 515 -10.09 -19.72 -18.89
C PRO A 515 -11.41 -19.75 -19.65
N GLY A 516 -11.82 -18.62 -20.23
CA GLY A 516 -13.00 -18.50 -21.09
C GLY A 516 -14.22 -17.81 -20.49
N GLN A 517 -14.19 -17.37 -19.22
CA GLN A 517 -15.26 -16.51 -18.72
C GLN A 517 -14.88 -15.02 -18.91
N PRO A 518 -15.78 -14.21 -19.50
CA PRO A 518 -15.56 -12.77 -19.57
C PRO A 518 -15.51 -12.17 -18.16
N ALA A 519 -14.65 -11.20 -17.96
CA ALA A 519 -14.49 -10.45 -16.70
C ALA A 519 -15.70 -9.56 -16.36
N THR A 520 -16.89 -10.04 -16.65
CA THR A 520 -18.16 -9.38 -16.36
C THR A 520 -18.53 -9.58 -14.92
N SER A 521 -19.16 -8.61 -14.35
CA SER A 521 -19.72 -8.51 -12.99
C SER A 521 -19.49 -9.70 -12.07
N PRO A 522 -19.00 -9.51 -10.84
CA PRO A 522 -18.84 -10.60 -9.90
C PRO A 522 -20.14 -11.40 -9.82
N PRO A 523 -20.15 -12.72 -10.06
CA PRO A 523 -21.36 -13.49 -9.95
C PRO A 523 -21.88 -13.42 -8.51
N GLY A 524 -23.09 -12.95 -8.34
CA GLY A 524 -23.82 -13.04 -7.07
C GLY A 524 -23.63 -11.86 -6.11
N TYR A 525 -23.37 -10.63 -6.56
CA TYR A 525 -23.52 -9.48 -5.66
C TYR A 525 -24.96 -8.96 -5.65
N ASN A 526 -25.48 -8.58 -4.48
CA ASN A 526 -26.80 -8.01 -4.34
C ASN A 526 -26.83 -6.50 -4.59
N GLN A 527 -25.79 -5.81 -4.17
CA GLN A 527 -25.72 -4.37 -4.25
C GLN A 527 -24.27 -3.88 -4.37
N LEU A 528 -24.08 -2.87 -5.21
CA LEU A 528 -22.83 -2.17 -5.38
C LEU A 528 -23.07 -0.69 -5.06
N ASN A 529 -22.34 -0.18 -4.06
CA ASN A 529 -22.41 1.22 -3.64
C ASN A 529 -21.03 1.87 -3.80
N VAL A 530 -21.02 3.12 -4.24
CA VAL A 530 -19.81 3.93 -4.25
C VAL A 530 -19.86 4.84 -3.03
N ASP A 531 -18.85 4.70 -2.16
CA ASP A 531 -18.75 5.53 -0.96
C ASP A 531 -18.17 6.93 -1.31
N PRO A 532 -18.41 7.95 -0.45
CA PRO A 532 -17.94 9.32 -0.71
C PRO A 532 -16.42 9.47 -0.87
N ASP A 533 -15.64 8.54 -0.34
CA ASP A 533 -14.17 8.49 -0.47
C ASP A 533 -13.71 7.83 -1.80
N GLY A 534 -14.67 7.42 -2.66
CA GLY A 534 -14.42 6.78 -3.92
C GLY A 534 -14.19 5.27 -3.83
N SER A 535 -14.23 4.68 -2.64
CA SER A 535 -14.22 3.23 -2.51
C SER A 535 -15.55 2.63 -2.96
N ILE A 536 -15.48 1.37 -3.41
CA ILE A 536 -16.65 0.62 -3.83
C ILE A 536 -16.96 -0.41 -2.78
N ARG A 537 -18.21 -0.40 -2.32
CA ARG A 537 -18.73 -1.41 -1.39
C ARG A 537 -19.59 -2.41 -2.15
N ILE A 538 -19.17 -3.66 -2.14
CA ILE A 538 -19.91 -4.78 -2.72
C ILE A 538 -20.57 -5.53 -1.57
N LEU A 539 -21.92 -5.66 -1.65
CA LEU A 539 -22.68 -6.44 -0.71
C LEU A 539 -23.06 -7.78 -1.35
N TYR A 540 -22.67 -8.88 -0.74
CA TYR A 540 -22.95 -10.23 -1.19
C TYR A 540 -24.26 -10.78 -0.62
N PRO A 541 -24.86 -11.83 -1.23
CA PRO A 541 -26.11 -12.44 -0.78
C PRO A 541 -26.09 -12.99 0.64
N ASP A 542 -24.91 -13.40 1.12
CA ASP A 542 -24.67 -13.89 2.47
C ASP A 542 -24.53 -12.76 3.53
N GLY A 543 -24.77 -11.49 3.12
CA GLY A 543 -24.64 -10.33 3.98
C GLY A 543 -23.19 -9.83 4.15
N TRP A 544 -22.24 -10.50 3.52
CA TRP A 544 -20.84 -10.08 3.56
C TRP A 544 -20.63 -8.82 2.72
N ALA A 545 -19.81 -7.90 3.20
CA ALA A 545 -19.49 -6.67 2.49
C ALA A 545 -17.98 -6.57 2.25
N GLN A 546 -17.60 -6.30 1.02
CA GLN A 546 -16.21 -6.01 0.64
C GLN A 546 -16.09 -4.55 0.22
N ARG A 547 -15.03 -3.91 0.67
CA ARG A 547 -14.65 -2.56 0.26
C ARG A 547 -13.41 -2.65 -0.60
N ILE A 548 -13.48 -2.12 -1.81
CA ILE A 548 -12.39 -2.14 -2.80
C ILE A 548 -12.19 -0.75 -3.39
N GLY A 549 -11.09 -0.55 -4.08
CA GLY A 549 -10.76 0.74 -4.71
C GLY A 549 -10.08 1.73 -3.78
N LEU A 550 -9.68 1.33 -2.57
CA LEU A 550 -8.84 2.15 -1.70
C LEU A 550 -7.37 2.02 -2.08
N SER A 551 -6.63 3.09 -1.89
CA SER A 551 -5.17 3.02 -1.93
C SER A 551 -4.68 2.29 -0.69
N ASN A 552 -4.02 1.16 -0.90
CA ASN A 552 -3.42 0.38 0.17
C ASN A 552 -1.92 0.69 0.27
N PRO A 553 -1.27 0.42 1.41
CA PRO A 553 0.14 0.73 1.57
C PRO A 553 1.03 0.13 0.48
N MET A 554 1.89 0.95 -0.08
CA MET A 554 2.89 0.55 -1.06
C MET A 554 4.28 1.01 -0.63
N THR A 555 5.24 0.11 -0.79
CA THR A 555 6.67 0.37 -0.59
C THR A 555 7.42 0.09 -1.89
N ALA A 556 8.76 0.29 -1.90
CA ALA A 556 9.57 -0.05 -3.06
C ALA A 556 9.40 -1.49 -3.53
N GLY A 557 9.28 -2.43 -2.60
CA GLY A 557 9.25 -3.87 -2.91
C GLY A 557 7.93 -4.57 -2.63
N VAL A 558 6.91 -3.86 -2.11
CA VAL A 558 5.65 -4.48 -1.70
C VAL A 558 4.48 -3.56 -1.97
N ALA A 559 3.47 -4.06 -2.64
CA ALA A 559 2.15 -3.46 -2.72
C ALA A 559 1.13 -4.35 -2.01
N ALA A 560 0.46 -3.82 -0.99
CA ALA A 560 -0.56 -4.53 -0.26
C ALA A 560 -1.92 -4.38 -0.96
N LEU A 561 -2.61 -5.47 -1.19
CA LEU A 561 -3.90 -5.51 -1.86
C LEU A 561 -4.93 -6.19 -0.96
N GLN A 562 -5.97 -5.47 -0.61
CA GLN A 562 -7.07 -6.04 0.17
C GLN A 562 -8.00 -6.81 -0.74
N THR A 563 -8.20 -8.09 -0.45
CA THR A 563 -9.03 -9.00 -1.25
C THR A 563 -10.20 -9.53 -0.41
N ARG A 564 -11.05 -10.33 -1.04
CA ARG A 564 -12.13 -11.02 -0.33
C ARG A 564 -11.60 -11.95 0.77
N ASP A 565 -10.53 -12.67 0.49
CA ASP A 565 -10.00 -13.74 1.35
C ASP A 565 -8.92 -13.23 2.33
N GLY A 566 -8.71 -11.93 2.40
CA GLY A 566 -7.73 -11.31 3.27
C GLY A 566 -6.80 -10.32 2.56
N LEU A 567 -5.60 -10.16 3.08
CA LEU A 567 -4.58 -9.26 2.54
C LEU A 567 -3.59 -10.05 1.68
N VAL A 568 -3.31 -9.56 0.49
CA VAL A 568 -2.32 -10.11 -0.43
C VAL A 568 -1.25 -9.06 -0.70
N ALA A 569 0.00 -9.39 -0.49
CA ALA A 569 1.12 -8.56 -0.87
C ALA A 569 1.73 -9.06 -2.17
N VAL A 570 1.99 -8.14 -3.07
CA VAL A 570 2.61 -8.44 -4.36
C VAL A 570 3.85 -7.59 -4.59
N ASP A 571 4.77 -8.11 -5.38
CA ASP A 571 5.86 -7.31 -5.93
C ASP A 571 5.28 -6.27 -6.89
N PRO A 572 5.54 -4.97 -6.67
CA PRO A 572 4.91 -3.91 -7.46
C PRO A 572 5.28 -3.92 -8.94
N LEU A 573 6.46 -4.45 -9.30
CA LEU A 573 6.93 -4.50 -10.69
C LEU A 573 6.39 -5.71 -11.45
N THR A 574 6.28 -6.86 -10.78
CA THR A 574 5.94 -8.12 -11.44
C THR A 574 4.52 -8.60 -11.16
N GLY A 575 3.85 -8.07 -10.14
CA GLY A 575 2.57 -8.56 -9.65
C GLY A 575 2.63 -9.93 -8.97
N LYS A 576 3.82 -10.50 -8.80
CA LYS A 576 4.02 -11.79 -8.13
C LYS A 576 3.60 -11.69 -6.67
N THR A 577 2.85 -12.68 -6.20
CA THR A 577 2.45 -12.74 -4.80
C THR A 577 3.67 -13.05 -3.91
N LEU A 578 3.91 -12.19 -2.94
CA LEU A 578 5.00 -12.29 -1.98
C LEU A 578 4.55 -13.02 -0.72
N TRP A 579 3.42 -12.61 -0.18
CA TRP A 579 2.79 -13.21 0.98
C TRP A 579 1.29 -12.91 1.03
N THR A 580 0.56 -13.68 1.84
CA THR A 580 -0.88 -13.49 2.09
C THR A 580 -1.19 -13.61 3.57
N ARG A 581 -2.26 -12.92 4.02
CA ARG A 581 -2.81 -13.02 5.38
C ARG A 581 -4.31 -13.22 5.31
N SER A 582 -4.78 -14.32 5.89
CA SER A 582 -6.22 -14.64 5.94
C SER A 582 -6.96 -14.00 7.12
N ASP A 583 -6.22 -13.44 8.09
CA ASP A 583 -6.78 -12.84 9.32
C ASP A 583 -7.07 -11.34 9.20
N VAL A 584 -6.83 -10.72 8.04
CA VAL A 584 -7.16 -9.32 7.79
C VAL A 584 -8.52 -9.24 7.09
N ASN A 585 -9.48 -8.64 7.78
CA ASN A 585 -10.84 -8.51 7.24
C ASN A 585 -10.88 -7.51 6.08
N SER A 586 -11.73 -7.77 5.09
CA SER A 586 -11.95 -6.86 3.96
C SER A 586 -12.56 -5.49 4.33
N ARG A 587 -13.07 -5.34 5.57
CA ARG A 587 -13.56 -4.06 6.12
C ARG A 587 -12.48 -3.27 6.86
N SER A 588 -11.33 -3.89 7.14
CA SER A 588 -10.23 -3.23 7.85
C SER A 588 -9.72 -2.02 7.08
N ILE A 589 -9.35 -0.97 7.80
CA ILE A 589 -8.67 0.20 7.23
C ILE A 589 -7.18 -0.09 7.27
N LEU A 590 -6.50 0.15 6.14
CA LEU A 590 -5.09 -0.10 5.95
C LEU A 590 -4.35 1.22 5.67
N PHE A 591 -3.19 1.39 6.29
CA PHE A 591 -2.25 2.47 5.98
C PHE A 591 -0.83 2.01 6.34
N GLY A 592 0.20 2.76 5.98
CA GLY A 592 1.57 2.31 6.19
C GLY A 592 2.63 3.42 6.19
N ASP A 593 3.84 3.08 6.64
CA ASP A 593 4.99 3.99 6.75
C ASP A 593 6.18 3.59 5.86
N GLY A 594 5.94 2.73 4.86
CA GLY A 594 6.99 2.19 4.00
C GLY A 594 7.72 0.97 4.57
N LYS A 595 7.60 0.66 5.86
CA LYS A 595 8.15 -0.53 6.54
C LYS A 595 7.06 -1.41 7.15
N HIS A 596 5.96 -0.79 7.57
CA HIS A 596 4.84 -1.43 8.25
C HIS A 596 3.52 -1.15 7.54
N ILE A 597 2.62 -2.11 7.64
CA ILE A 597 1.22 -1.99 7.30
C ILE A 597 0.45 -1.99 8.62
N PHE A 598 -0.28 -0.91 8.88
CA PHE A 598 -1.14 -0.80 10.05
C PHE A 598 -2.55 -1.22 9.64
N VAL A 599 -3.15 -2.04 10.48
CA VAL A 599 -4.49 -2.59 10.26
C VAL A 599 -5.39 -2.12 11.40
N VAL A 600 -6.51 -1.52 11.04
CA VAL A 600 -7.57 -1.15 11.99
C VAL A 600 -8.80 -1.97 11.63
N ASP A 601 -9.14 -2.94 12.44
CA ASP A 601 -10.32 -3.75 12.25
C ASP A 601 -11.56 -2.95 12.65
N MET A 602 -12.57 -2.98 11.79
CA MET A 602 -13.80 -2.21 11.95
C MET A 602 -14.97 -3.12 12.30
N THR A 603 -15.81 -2.68 13.26
CA THR A 603 -17.10 -3.33 13.53
C THR A 603 -18.07 -3.12 12.37
N PRO A 604 -19.20 -3.86 12.32
CA PRO A 604 -20.29 -3.60 11.36
C PRO A 604 -20.81 -2.15 11.42
N GLU A 605 -20.76 -1.52 12.60
CA GLU A 605 -21.19 -0.14 12.86
C GLU A 605 -20.13 0.90 12.47
N ASN A 606 -19.06 0.46 11.82
CA ASN A 606 -17.95 1.29 11.32
C ASN A 606 -17.14 1.98 12.44
N THR A 607 -16.99 1.32 13.59
CA THR A 607 -16.13 1.76 14.70
C THR A 607 -14.88 0.88 14.81
N PRO A 608 -13.70 1.44 15.16
CA PRO A 608 -12.48 0.66 15.38
C PRO A 608 -12.65 -0.32 16.55
N SER A 609 -12.32 -1.60 16.33
CA SER A 609 -12.43 -2.66 17.33
C SER A 609 -11.08 -3.17 17.82
N ALA A 610 -10.12 -3.29 16.92
CA ALA A 610 -8.77 -3.75 17.24
C ALA A 610 -7.76 -3.15 16.25
N THR A 611 -6.50 -3.07 16.68
CA THR A 611 -5.44 -2.56 15.84
C THR A 611 -4.19 -3.41 15.93
N ARG A 612 -3.44 -3.49 14.83
CA ARG A 612 -2.19 -4.25 14.75
C ARG A 612 -1.27 -3.66 13.68
N ALA A 613 -0.02 -4.02 13.75
CA ALA A 613 0.98 -3.69 12.75
C ALA A 613 1.57 -4.97 12.14
N ILE A 614 1.87 -4.91 10.85
CA ILE A 614 2.42 -5.99 10.04
C ILE A 614 3.68 -5.47 9.37
N ARG A 615 4.75 -6.22 9.36
CA ARG A 615 5.92 -5.90 8.55
C ARG A 615 5.58 -6.01 7.06
N ALA A 616 5.81 -4.94 6.30
CA ALA A 616 5.38 -4.88 4.91
C ALA A 616 6.04 -5.95 4.02
N TYR A 617 7.31 -6.25 4.22
CA TYR A 617 8.07 -7.12 3.33
C TYR A 617 7.78 -8.63 3.50
N ASP A 618 7.37 -9.11 4.68
CA ASP A 618 7.14 -10.55 4.92
C ASP A 618 5.80 -10.90 5.56
N GLY A 619 4.97 -9.90 5.84
CA GLY A 619 3.64 -10.09 6.39
C GLY A 619 3.57 -10.50 7.87
N VAL A 620 4.70 -10.55 8.59
CA VAL A 620 4.76 -10.98 10.00
C VAL A 620 4.30 -9.86 10.93
N SER A 621 3.57 -10.21 11.99
CA SER A 621 3.06 -9.25 12.97
C SER A 621 4.17 -8.55 13.73
N VAL A 622 3.98 -7.26 13.99
CA VAL A 622 4.83 -6.43 14.84
C VAL A 622 4.03 -6.03 16.07
N LYS A 623 4.62 -6.23 17.24
CA LYS A 623 3.97 -5.86 18.51
C LYS A 623 3.92 -4.34 18.63
N VAL A 624 2.72 -3.79 18.70
CA VAL A 624 2.43 -2.37 18.96
C VAL A 624 1.38 -2.24 20.04
N PRO A 625 1.29 -1.10 20.75
CA PRO A 625 0.15 -0.81 21.60
C PRO A 625 -1.13 -0.74 20.79
N ASP A 626 -2.26 -1.14 21.38
CA ASP A 626 -3.55 -0.91 20.71
C ASP A 626 -3.82 0.61 20.60
N PHE A 627 -4.13 1.06 19.40
CA PHE A 627 -4.42 2.47 19.12
C PHE A 627 -5.86 2.70 18.60
N SER A 628 -6.76 1.75 18.80
CA SER A 628 -8.15 1.82 18.32
C SER A 628 -8.86 3.07 18.83
N GLN A 629 -8.73 3.39 20.11
CA GLN A 629 -9.31 4.58 20.72
C GLN A 629 -8.69 5.89 20.21
N LEU A 630 -7.38 5.87 19.92
CA LEU A 630 -6.69 7.03 19.36
C LEU A 630 -7.10 7.25 17.89
N PHE A 631 -7.33 6.16 17.19
CA PHE A 631 -7.74 6.21 15.79
C PHE A 631 -9.09 6.92 15.59
N THR A 632 -9.99 6.87 16.56
CA THR A 632 -11.26 7.63 16.50
C THR A 632 -11.07 9.14 16.62
N LYS A 633 -10.01 9.58 17.29
CA LYS A 633 -9.68 11.00 17.52
C LYS A 633 -8.73 11.57 16.48
N ARG A 634 -8.39 10.78 15.45
CA ARG A 634 -7.44 11.23 14.44
C ARG A 634 -8.02 12.33 13.57
N GLU A 635 -7.25 13.36 13.39
CA GLU A 635 -7.46 14.36 12.34
C GLU A 635 -6.90 13.83 11.02
N ARG A 636 -5.71 13.18 11.07
CA ARG A 636 -5.01 12.70 9.89
C ARG A 636 -4.05 11.55 10.21
N ILE A 637 -3.77 10.74 9.20
CA ILE A 637 -2.74 9.71 9.19
C ILE A 637 -1.52 10.25 8.45
N ILE A 638 -0.32 10.03 9.00
CA ILE A 638 0.96 10.47 8.43
C ILE A 638 1.94 9.29 8.53
N GLY A 639 1.99 8.46 7.50
CA GLY A 639 2.77 7.22 7.56
C GLY A 639 2.36 6.36 8.76
N GLY A 640 3.29 6.06 9.66
CA GLY A 640 3.07 5.31 10.91
C GLY A 640 2.66 6.18 12.11
N LYS A 641 2.21 7.41 11.89
CA LYS A 641 1.84 8.36 12.94
C LYS A 641 0.42 8.86 12.78
N LEU A 642 -0.21 9.22 13.88
CA LEU A 642 -1.54 9.83 13.92
C LEU A 642 -1.42 11.27 14.39
N LEU A 643 -1.90 12.22 13.61
CA LEU A 643 -2.20 13.56 14.10
C LEU A 643 -3.55 13.49 14.83
N LEU A 644 -3.52 13.72 16.12
CA LEU A 644 -4.69 13.67 16.99
C LEU A 644 -5.11 15.07 17.39
N ASN A 645 -6.43 15.28 17.35
CA ASN A 645 -7.06 16.49 17.85
C ASN A 645 -7.95 16.12 19.05
N GLU A 646 -7.52 16.52 20.23
CA GLU A 646 -8.25 16.29 21.48
C GLU A 646 -8.83 17.62 21.97
N THR A 647 -9.97 17.97 21.39
CA THR A 647 -10.73 19.15 21.82
C THR A 647 -11.71 18.75 22.93
N LEU A 648 -11.57 19.35 24.10
CA LEU A 648 -12.58 19.26 25.14
C LEU A 648 -13.68 20.29 24.84
N SER A 649 -14.95 19.91 25.02
CA SER A 649 -16.13 20.70 24.61
C SER A 649 -16.12 22.18 25.08
N ASP A 650 -15.53 22.48 26.22
CA ASP A 650 -15.36 23.84 26.75
C ASP A 650 -13.97 24.04 27.40
N GLY A 651 -13.02 23.21 27.08
CA GLY A 651 -11.67 23.18 27.62
C GLY A 651 -10.57 23.45 26.58
N PRO A 652 -9.33 23.40 27.02
CA PRO A 652 -8.19 23.51 26.14
C PRO A 652 -8.16 22.35 25.12
N SER A 653 -7.69 22.64 23.90
CA SER A 653 -7.49 21.66 22.85
C SER A 653 -6.03 21.26 22.79
N ASN A 654 -5.77 19.98 22.48
CA ASN A 654 -4.43 19.48 22.27
C ASN A 654 -4.30 18.92 20.84
N LEU A 655 -3.29 19.35 20.13
CA LEU A 655 -2.81 18.69 18.94
C LEU A 655 -1.57 17.90 19.29
N ARG A 656 -1.51 16.63 18.89
CA ARG A 656 -0.33 15.80 19.14
C ARG A 656 -0.10 14.80 18.02
N ILE A 657 1.14 14.47 17.78
CA ILE A 657 1.56 13.44 16.82
C ILE A 657 1.98 12.21 17.61
N TYR A 658 1.16 11.17 17.51
CA TYR A 658 1.37 9.89 18.15
C TYR A 658 2.05 8.94 17.18
N ASP A 659 3.17 8.36 17.57
CA ASP A 659 3.90 7.34 16.82
C ASP A 659 3.42 5.95 17.25
N ILE A 660 2.86 5.21 16.30
CA ILE A 660 2.21 3.91 16.57
C ILE A 660 3.22 2.85 16.98
N ILE A 661 4.42 2.86 16.39
CA ILE A 661 5.45 1.85 16.67
C ILE A 661 6.02 2.01 18.08
N THR A 662 6.30 3.25 18.49
CA THR A 662 6.88 3.53 19.80
C THR A 662 5.84 3.67 20.90
N GLY A 663 4.57 3.91 20.55
CA GLY A 663 3.49 4.16 21.50
C GLY A 663 3.63 5.51 22.25
N LYS A 664 4.34 6.48 21.64
CA LYS A 664 4.65 7.76 22.27
C LYS A 664 4.33 8.95 21.37
N ASP A 665 4.06 10.08 22.00
CA ASP A 665 3.94 11.33 21.28
C ASP A 665 5.33 11.84 20.86
N THR A 666 5.48 12.17 19.58
CA THR A 666 6.68 12.80 19.03
C THR A 666 6.60 14.31 19.04
N TRP A 667 5.40 14.86 19.10
CA TRP A 667 5.11 16.28 19.21
C TRP A 667 3.76 16.50 19.89
N LYS A 668 3.66 17.58 20.68
CA LYS A 668 2.42 17.96 21.34
C LYS A 668 2.39 19.47 21.58
N GLU A 669 1.25 20.12 21.28
CA GLU A 669 0.95 21.51 21.56
C GLU A 669 -0.45 21.64 22.20
N SER A 670 -0.57 22.58 23.15
CA SER A 670 -1.82 22.85 23.84
C SER A 670 -2.31 24.27 23.53
N PHE A 671 -3.60 24.41 23.36
CA PHE A 671 -4.25 25.66 22.94
C PHE A 671 -5.41 26.02 23.84
N PRO A 672 -5.77 27.32 23.93
CA PRO A 672 -6.93 27.77 24.71
C PRO A 672 -8.25 27.20 24.15
N ALA A 673 -9.28 27.22 24.95
CA ALA A 673 -10.62 26.85 24.51
C ALA A 673 -11.09 27.74 23.35
N GLY A 674 -11.78 27.10 22.36
CA GLY A 674 -12.29 27.80 21.20
C GLY A 674 -11.27 27.96 20.05
N VAL A 675 -10.12 27.29 20.13
CA VAL A 675 -9.18 27.22 19.04
C VAL A 675 -9.79 26.50 17.82
N MET A 676 -9.55 27.00 16.62
CA MET A 676 -9.93 26.32 15.37
C MET A 676 -8.72 25.64 14.76
N VAL A 677 -8.82 24.34 14.51
CA VAL A 677 -7.82 23.59 13.72
C VAL A 677 -8.04 23.89 12.24
N LEU A 678 -6.99 24.25 11.54
CA LEU A 678 -7.02 24.56 10.12
C LEU A 678 -7.15 23.27 9.31
N LYS A 679 -8.19 23.16 8.49
CA LYS A 679 -8.35 22.05 7.54
C LYS A 679 -7.28 22.18 6.44
N SER A 680 -6.34 21.23 6.39
CA SER A 680 -5.17 21.27 5.50
C SER A 680 -5.02 20.01 4.66
N ASP A 681 -6.14 19.46 4.18
CA ASP A 681 -6.17 18.21 3.41
C ASP A 681 -5.33 18.25 2.14
N GLU A 682 -5.21 19.44 1.51
CA GLU A 682 -4.38 19.64 0.32
C GLU A 682 -2.88 19.66 0.61
N HIS A 683 -2.49 19.76 1.87
CA HIS A 683 -1.10 19.85 2.31
C HIS A 683 -0.86 18.92 3.50
N PRO A 684 -0.78 17.59 3.25
CA PRO A 684 -0.66 16.59 4.32
C PRO A 684 0.55 16.82 5.24
N GLY A 685 1.59 17.47 4.76
CA GLY A 685 2.77 17.85 5.56
C GLY A 685 2.60 19.12 6.42
N LEU A 686 1.39 19.71 6.50
CA LEU A 686 1.13 20.92 7.30
C LEU A 686 -0.06 20.70 8.22
N THR A 687 0.02 21.30 9.40
CA THR A 687 -1.13 21.50 10.32
C THR A 687 -1.09 22.90 10.90
N GLY A 688 -2.20 23.42 11.35
CA GLY A 688 -2.23 24.77 11.92
C GLY A 688 -3.48 25.03 12.74
N VAL A 689 -3.45 26.15 13.44
CA VAL A 689 -4.57 26.59 14.26
C VAL A 689 -4.76 28.10 14.13
N VAL A 690 -5.99 28.52 14.42
CA VAL A 690 -6.35 29.91 14.71
C VAL A 690 -6.88 29.97 16.14
N GLU A 691 -6.21 30.74 17.00
CA GLU A 691 -6.62 30.97 18.38
C GLU A 691 -7.69 32.07 18.45
N PRO A 692 -8.54 32.10 19.50
CA PRO A 692 -9.61 33.08 19.60
C PRO A 692 -9.14 34.54 19.63
N ASP A 693 -7.88 34.78 20.06
CA ASP A 693 -7.26 36.12 20.08
C ASP A 693 -6.73 36.58 18.73
N GLY A 694 -6.89 35.74 17.66
CA GLY A 694 -6.43 36.00 16.32
C GLY A 694 -5.06 35.41 16.00
N LYS A 695 -4.38 34.76 16.93
CA LYS A 695 -3.08 34.19 16.66
C LYS A 695 -3.20 32.98 15.74
N VAL A 696 -2.47 33.00 14.62
CA VAL A 696 -2.37 31.90 13.64
C VAL A 696 -1.01 31.27 13.76
N ARG A 697 -0.97 29.95 13.92
CA ARG A 697 0.27 29.16 13.94
C ARG A 697 0.15 28.01 12.99
N VAL A 698 1.20 27.75 12.23
CA VAL A 698 1.29 26.59 11.31
C VAL A 698 2.59 25.84 11.53
N TRP A 699 2.51 24.53 11.57
CA TRP A 699 3.65 23.64 11.72
C TRP A 699 3.80 22.72 10.51
N ARG A 700 5.05 22.40 10.22
CA ARG A 700 5.41 21.27 9.35
C ARG A 700 5.37 20.00 10.20
N ILE A 701 4.67 19.00 9.69
CA ILE A 701 4.51 17.70 10.34
C ILE A 701 5.11 16.60 9.44
N PRO A 702 5.68 15.53 9.99
CA PRO A 702 5.62 15.12 11.39
C PRO A 702 6.71 15.74 12.32
N GLU A 703 7.56 16.67 11.85
CA GLU A 703 8.68 17.21 12.63
C GLU A 703 8.25 18.16 13.76
N GLY A 704 7.06 18.74 13.68
CA GLY A 704 6.55 19.73 14.60
C GLY A 704 7.25 21.09 14.51
N THR A 705 7.86 21.40 13.36
CA THR A 705 8.58 22.66 13.13
C THR A 705 7.61 23.77 12.78
N GLN A 706 7.54 24.83 13.60
CA GLN A 706 6.69 26.00 13.32
C GLN A 706 7.19 26.75 12.10
N VAL A 707 6.33 26.94 11.10
CA VAL A 707 6.62 27.59 9.81
C VAL A 707 5.87 28.91 9.61
N LEU A 708 4.83 29.17 10.40
CA LEU A 708 4.11 30.45 10.41
C LEU A 708 3.70 30.79 11.83
N SER A 709 3.88 32.06 12.21
CA SER A 709 3.26 32.66 13.40
C SER A 709 2.89 34.11 13.06
N THR A 710 1.59 34.40 13.08
CA THR A 710 1.07 35.71 12.72
C THR A 710 -0.20 36.01 13.53
N LYS A 711 -0.74 37.21 13.41
CA LYS A 711 -1.93 37.61 14.12
C LYS A 711 -2.94 38.24 13.17
N LEU A 712 -4.21 37.81 13.27
CA LEU A 712 -5.36 38.33 12.59
C LEU A 712 -6.17 39.28 13.52
N ASP A 713 -7.05 40.06 12.94
CA ASP A 713 -8.03 40.80 13.69
C ASP A 713 -9.09 39.82 14.27
N PRO A 714 -9.22 39.71 15.60
CA PRO A 714 -10.13 38.76 16.24
C PRO A 714 -11.61 38.91 15.83
N LYS A 715 -12.02 40.08 15.36
CA LYS A 715 -13.42 40.34 14.96
C LYS A 715 -13.89 39.45 13.79
N PHE A 716 -12.95 38.91 12.98
CA PHE A 716 -13.28 38.05 11.87
C PHE A 716 -13.34 36.58 12.25
N ILE A 717 -13.05 36.23 13.50
CA ILE A 717 -13.05 34.86 14.00
C ILE A 717 -14.42 34.59 14.66
N VAL A 718 -15.26 33.82 13.97
CA VAL A 718 -16.62 33.54 14.43
C VAL A 718 -16.68 32.19 15.11
N LYS A 719 -17.26 32.15 16.33
CA LYS A 719 -17.46 30.90 17.07
C LYS A 719 -18.32 29.92 16.26
N GLY A 720 -17.87 28.67 16.16
CA GLY A 720 -18.52 27.63 15.35
C GLY A 720 -18.19 27.70 13.86
N GLY A 721 -17.31 28.62 13.43
CA GLY A 721 -16.76 28.66 12.12
C GLY A 721 -15.71 27.55 11.90
N ALA A 722 -15.35 27.32 10.66
CA ALA A 722 -14.23 26.48 10.24
C ALA A 722 -13.20 27.32 9.46
N ALA A 723 -11.96 26.87 9.44
CA ALA A 723 -10.93 27.54 8.67
C ALA A 723 -10.11 26.49 7.89
N LEU A 724 -9.66 26.89 6.69
CA LEU A 724 -8.82 26.05 5.83
C LEU A 724 -7.43 26.67 5.68
N LEU A 725 -6.45 25.81 5.47
CA LEU A 725 -5.07 26.14 5.15
C LEU A 725 -4.73 25.64 3.74
N LEU A 726 -4.30 26.56 2.90
CA LEU A 726 -3.70 26.24 1.59
C LEU A 726 -2.29 26.82 1.54
N ALA A 727 -1.48 26.29 0.66
CA ALA A 727 -0.13 26.81 0.42
C ALA A 727 0.26 26.71 -1.06
N ASP A 728 1.11 27.60 -1.50
CA ASP A 728 1.86 27.47 -2.73
C ASP A 728 3.37 27.71 -2.47
N LYS A 729 4.14 27.90 -3.52
CA LYS A 729 5.58 28.13 -3.39
C LYS A 729 5.92 29.40 -2.61
N SER A 730 5.06 30.43 -2.65
CA SER A 730 5.33 31.78 -2.14
C SER A 730 4.52 32.14 -0.90
N ASN A 731 3.33 31.55 -0.73
CA ASN A 731 2.39 31.99 0.30
C ASN A 731 1.75 30.82 1.05
N PHE A 732 1.34 31.11 2.30
CA PHE A 732 0.29 30.40 3.01
C PHE A 732 -1.01 31.18 2.85
N TYR A 733 -2.13 30.47 2.73
CA TYR A 733 -3.46 31.05 2.70
C TYR A 733 -4.32 30.48 3.81
N VAL A 734 -5.06 31.37 4.47
CA VAL A 734 -6.05 30.99 5.50
C VAL A 734 -7.42 31.53 5.08
N GLY A 735 -8.37 30.65 4.86
CA GLY A 735 -9.73 31.01 4.49
C GLY A 735 -10.72 30.58 5.56
N PHE A 736 -11.66 31.47 5.92
CA PHE A 736 -12.69 31.17 6.90
C PHE A 736 -13.98 30.72 6.22
N ASN A 737 -14.66 29.77 6.85
CA ASN A 737 -16.02 29.35 6.51
C ASN A 737 -16.91 29.52 7.72
N ASN A 738 -17.44 30.72 7.86
CA ASN A 738 -18.32 31.11 8.94
C ASN A 738 -19.74 30.53 8.76
N PRO A 739 -20.42 30.11 9.82
CA PRO A 739 -21.78 29.60 9.75
C PRO A 739 -22.74 30.65 9.17
N VAL A 740 -23.65 30.22 8.33
CA VAL A 740 -24.73 31.06 7.81
C VAL A 740 -25.87 31.04 8.80
N ASN A 741 -26.38 32.23 9.18
CA ASN A 741 -27.56 32.32 10.03
C ASN A 741 -28.78 31.69 9.33
N ALA A 742 -29.25 30.56 9.82
CA ALA A 742 -30.37 29.80 9.25
C ALA A 742 -31.70 30.62 9.20
N ASN A 743 -31.79 31.68 9.97
CA ASN A 743 -32.96 32.58 10.00
C ASN A 743 -33.10 33.55 8.81
N ILE A 744 -32.11 33.55 7.89
CA ILE A 744 -32.14 34.39 6.69
C ILE A 744 -32.59 33.59 5.45
N MET A 745 -33.05 32.35 5.63
CA MET A 745 -33.52 31.51 4.51
C MET A 745 -35.06 31.35 4.44
N PRO A 746 -35.82 32.32 4.00
CA PRO A 746 -37.12 32.02 3.44
C PRO A 746 -36.97 31.72 1.96
N TRP A 747 -36.90 30.42 1.62
CA TRP A 747 -37.09 29.88 0.25
C TRP A 747 -36.11 30.41 -0.86
N GLY A 748 -34.84 30.46 -0.57
CA GLY A 748 -33.84 30.88 -1.52
C GLY A 748 -32.45 30.61 -0.96
N GLY A 749 -32.21 29.41 -0.48
CA GLY A 749 -30.95 29.06 0.17
C GLY A 749 -29.78 29.11 -0.80
N ILE A 750 -28.71 29.80 -0.42
CA ILE A 750 -27.42 29.70 -1.09
C ILE A 750 -26.88 28.29 -0.81
N GLN A 751 -27.01 27.40 -1.77
CA GLN A 751 -26.32 26.12 -1.71
C GLN A 751 -24.91 26.31 -2.25
N THR A 752 -23.95 26.45 -1.35
CA THR A 752 -22.52 26.45 -1.68
C THR A 752 -22.00 25.04 -1.87
N ASN A 753 -22.73 24.19 -2.58
CA ASN A 753 -22.30 22.83 -2.87
C ASN A 753 -21.91 22.75 -4.34
N LEU A 754 -20.69 22.30 -4.62
CA LEU A 754 -20.40 21.74 -5.93
C LEU A 754 -21.20 20.44 -6.05
N MET A 755 -21.97 20.30 -7.13
CA MET A 755 -22.67 19.04 -7.35
C MET A 755 -21.67 17.88 -7.46
N PRO A 756 -22.01 16.71 -6.91
CA PRO A 756 -21.33 15.49 -7.30
C PRO A 756 -21.36 15.41 -8.84
N GLY A 757 -20.20 15.30 -9.49
CA GLY A 757 -20.12 15.28 -10.96
C GLY A 757 -19.41 16.48 -11.58
N SER A 758 -19.11 17.55 -10.85
CA SER A 758 -18.34 18.68 -11.40
C SER A 758 -16.87 18.31 -11.75
N GLY A 759 -16.36 17.20 -11.21
CA GLY A 759 -14.96 16.78 -11.44
C GLY A 759 -13.91 17.66 -10.77
N MET A 760 -14.27 18.80 -10.21
CA MET A 760 -13.34 19.71 -9.53
C MET A 760 -13.42 19.59 -8.02
N ARG A 761 -12.25 19.61 -7.38
CA ARG A 761 -12.14 19.72 -5.93
C ARG A 761 -12.28 21.17 -5.50
N ALA A 762 -13.04 21.40 -4.44
CA ALA A 762 -13.21 22.72 -3.89
C ALA A 762 -13.53 22.66 -2.39
N GLN A 763 -13.26 23.75 -1.67
CA GLN A 763 -13.56 23.92 -0.25
C GLN A 763 -14.40 25.18 -0.03
N PRO A 764 -15.39 25.16 0.88
CA PRO A 764 -16.24 26.30 1.15
C PRO A 764 -15.46 27.41 1.87
N VAL A 765 -15.71 28.65 1.43
CA VAL A 765 -15.19 29.88 2.03
C VAL A 765 -16.36 30.86 2.20
N ASN A 766 -16.57 31.29 3.43
CA ASN A 766 -17.56 32.30 3.79
C ASN A 766 -16.99 33.16 4.92
N GLY A 767 -16.25 34.20 4.59
CA GLY A 767 -15.53 35.05 5.55
C GLY A 767 -14.29 35.66 4.90
N GLU A 768 -13.31 35.97 5.71
CA GLU A 768 -12.05 36.53 5.22
C GLU A 768 -11.13 35.45 4.63
N PHE A 769 -10.44 35.81 3.58
CA PHE A 769 -9.42 34.98 2.94
C PHE A 769 -8.09 35.74 2.92
N TYR A 770 -7.09 35.20 3.63
CA TYR A 770 -5.80 35.83 3.88
C TYR A 770 -4.69 35.15 3.07
N ALA A 771 -3.68 35.94 2.67
CA ALA A 771 -2.43 35.44 2.13
C ALA A 771 -1.25 35.96 2.96
N PHE A 772 -0.36 35.02 3.35
CA PHE A 772 0.85 35.32 4.13
C PHE A 772 2.06 34.88 3.33
N GLU A 773 3.06 35.74 3.29
CA GLU A 773 4.36 35.40 2.66
C GLU A 773 5.01 34.25 3.43
N ARG A 774 5.43 33.22 2.68
CA ARG A 774 5.90 31.98 3.29
C ARG A 774 7.22 32.12 4.02
N GLU A 775 8.11 33.00 3.52
CA GLU A 775 9.45 33.23 4.09
C GLU A 775 9.40 34.09 5.35
N THR A 776 8.56 35.12 5.38
CA THR A 776 8.54 36.13 6.44
C THR A 776 7.35 36.02 7.39
N GLY A 777 6.31 35.30 7.01
CA GLY A 777 5.03 35.22 7.74
C GLY A 777 4.20 36.51 7.67
N LYS A 778 4.66 37.53 6.93
CA LYS A 778 3.92 38.80 6.82
C LYS A 778 2.67 38.63 5.97
N MET A 779 1.58 39.27 6.42
CA MET A 779 0.35 39.35 5.62
C MET A 779 0.59 40.17 4.35
N ARG A 780 0.34 39.56 3.19
CA ARG A 780 0.40 40.24 1.89
C ARG A 780 -0.89 40.98 1.59
N TRP A 781 -2.02 40.28 1.79
CA TRP A 781 -3.35 40.81 1.55
C TRP A 781 -4.41 39.96 2.25
N HIS A 782 -5.60 40.51 2.38
CA HIS A 782 -6.82 39.78 2.74
C HIS A 782 -8.01 40.35 1.94
N ASN A 783 -9.01 39.51 1.72
CA ASN A 783 -10.23 39.86 1.01
C ASN A 783 -11.44 39.15 1.63
N PRO A 784 -12.57 39.82 1.72
CA PRO A 784 -13.83 39.18 2.05
C PRO A 784 -14.29 38.31 0.89
N VAL A 785 -14.67 37.06 1.18
CA VAL A 785 -15.21 36.09 0.25
C VAL A 785 -16.48 35.53 0.85
N SER A 786 -17.62 35.84 0.26
CA SER A 786 -18.92 35.43 0.78
C SER A 786 -19.47 34.29 -0.07
N HIS A 787 -19.82 33.19 0.59
CA HIS A 787 -20.54 32.06 -0.01
C HIS A 787 -19.93 31.50 -1.29
N GLN A 788 -18.62 31.33 -1.32
CA GLN A 788 -17.88 30.80 -2.46
C GLN A 788 -17.22 29.48 -2.11
N MET A 789 -16.89 28.72 -3.14
CA MET A 789 -16.02 27.55 -3.06
C MET A 789 -14.66 27.91 -3.67
N VAL A 790 -13.58 27.81 -2.91
CA VAL A 790 -12.24 27.94 -3.47
C VAL A 790 -11.91 26.68 -4.26
N VAL A 791 -11.50 26.89 -5.50
CA VAL A 791 -11.12 25.80 -6.42
C VAL A 791 -9.70 25.34 -6.10
N LEU A 792 -9.54 24.03 -5.90
CA LEU A 792 -8.28 23.43 -5.49
C LEU A 792 -7.48 22.87 -6.68
N GLU A 793 -8.16 22.70 -7.82
CA GLU A 793 -7.51 22.20 -9.04
C GLU A 793 -6.39 23.14 -9.48
N SER A 794 -5.17 22.58 -9.60
CA SER A 794 -3.97 23.33 -9.97
C SER A 794 -3.68 24.56 -9.10
N PHE A 795 -4.24 24.62 -7.88
CA PHE A 795 -4.10 25.78 -6.98
C PHE A 795 -2.65 26.23 -6.82
N GLN A 796 -1.71 25.28 -6.68
CA GLN A 796 -0.28 25.62 -6.47
C GLN A 796 0.37 26.29 -7.67
N ASP A 797 -0.11 25.99 -8.89
CA ASP A 797 0.49 26.44 -10.14
C ASP A 797 -0.21 27.66 -10.74
N LEU A 798 -1.45 27.93 -10.32
CA LEU A 798 -2.20 29.11 -10.78
C LEU A 798 -1.66 30.39 -10.15
N PRO A 799 -1.53 31.49 -10.91
CA PRO A 799 -1.13 32.80 -10.38
C PRO A 799 -2.29 33.54 -9.70
N MET A 800 -3.50 32.99 -9.75
CA MET A 800 -4.69 33.50 -9.07
C MET A 800 -5.35 32.45 -8.22
N VAL A 801 -6.17 32.89 -7.26
CA VAL A 801 -7.14 32.05 -6.56
C VAL A 801 -8.44 32.11 -7.33
N LEU A 802 -8.97 30.95 -7.71
CA LEU A 802 -10.27 30.84 -8.37
C LEU A 802 -11.34 30.44 -7.33
N PHE A 803 -12.48 31.08 -7.44
CA PHE A 803 -13.65 30.75 -6.66
C PHE A 803 -14.85 30.52 -7.58
N THR A 804 -15.75 29.65 -7.17
CA THR A 804 -17.05 29.45 -7.83
C THR A 804 -18.10 29.10 -6.80
N SER A 805 -19.33 29.40 -7.09
CA SER A 805 -20.47 28.96 -6.27
C SER A 805 -21.69 28.74 -7.15
N ARG A 806 -22.62 27.95 -6.64
CA ARG A 806 -23.94 27.79 -7.24
C ARG A 806 -24.96 28.31 -6.23
N MET A 807 -25.83 29.22 -6.70
CA MET A 807 -26.82 29.86 -5.87
C MET A 807 -28.21 29.71 -6.46
N HIS A 808 -29.21 29.64 -5.60
CA HIS A 808 -30.61 29.74 -5.99
C HIS A 808 -31.10 31.14 -5.67
N LYS A 809 -31.47 31.91 -6.71
CA LYS A 809 -32.01 33.27 -6.55
C LYS A 809 -33.50 33.25 -6.88
N MET A 810 -34.30 33.83 -5.98
CA MET A 810 -35.70 34.07 -6.28
C MET A 810 -35.83 35.27 -7.19
N VAL A 811 -36.42 35.07 -8.34
CA VAL A 811 -36.74 36.14 -9.30
C VAL A 811 -38.27 36.28 -9.30
N ALA A 812 -38.76 37.50 -8.95
CA ALA A 812 -40.17 37.81 -8.99
C ALA A 812 -40.50 38.33 -10.41
N ASN A 813 -41.26 37.54 -11.18
CA ASN A 813 -41.91 38.01 -12.38
C ASN A 813 -43.41 38.17 -12.10
N GLY A 814 -43.82 39.32 -11.64
CA GLY A 814 -45.18 39.56 -11.20
C GLY A 814 -45.57 38.75 -9.95
N PRO A 815 -46.75 38.11 -9.90
CA PRO A 815 -47.18 37.30 -8.76
C PRO A 815 -46.48 35.94 -8.67
N ILE A 816 -45.74 35.55 -9.73
CA ILE A 816 -45.05 34.24 -9.77
C ILE A 816 -43.62 34.41 -9.30
N ARG A 817 -43.23 33.64 -8.27
CA ARG A 817 -41.85 33.57 -7.79
C ARG A 817 -41.18 32.34 -8.38
N ASN A 818 -40.24 32.57 -9.28
CA ASN A 818 -39.42 31.51 -9.88
C ASN A 818 -38.06 31.43 -9.20
N VAL A 819 -37.59 30.21 -8.90
CA VAL A 819 -36.23 29.99 -8.43
C VAL A 819 -35.32 29.84 -9.65
N MET A 820 -34.42 30.78 -9.85
CA MET A 820 -33.41 30.73 -10.88
C MET A 820 -32.09 30.24 -10.28
N GLN A 821 -31.48 29.23 -10.90
CA GLN A 821 -30.14 28.81 -10.55
C GLN A 821 -29.12 29.69 -11.28
N ILE A 822 -28.20 30.26 -10.50
CA ILE A 822 -27.09 31.05 -11.02
C ILE A 822 -25.77 30.47 -10.51
N VAL A 823 -24.72 30.72 -11.26
CA VAL A 823 -23.37 30.38 -10.87
C VAL A 823 -22.56 31.66 -10.75
N ALA A 824 -21.74 31.75 -9.72
CA ALA A 824 -20.77 32.82 -9.58
C ALA A 824 -19.37 32.30 -9.92
N ALA A 825 -18.54 33.15 -10.47
CA ALA A 825 -17.12 32.92 -10.64
C ALA A 825 -16.34 34.17 -10.21
N LYS A 826 -15.30 33.97 -9.41
CA LYS A 826 -14.45 35.05 -8.90
C LYS A 826 -12.99 34.66 -9.01
N SER A 827 -12.11 35.58 -9.33
CA SER A 827 -10.69 35.35 -9.27
C SER A 827 -9.92 36.49 -8.63
N ILE A 828 -8.89 36.15 -7.84
CA ILE A 828 -8.07 37.10 -7.08
C ILE A 828 -6.60 36.83 -7.43
N ASP A 829 -5.84 37.88 -7.78
CA ASP A 829 -4.39 37.78 -7.99
C ASP A 829 -3.68 37.36 -6.69
N LYS A 830 -2.95 36.25 -6.70
CA LYS A 830 -2.27 35.73 -5.52
C LYS A 830 -1.17 36.63 -4.96
N ARG A 831 -0.58 37.43 -5.79
CA ARG A 831 0.50 38.34 -5.44
C ARG A 831 -0.02 39.63 -4.76
N THR A 832 -1.09 40.18 -5.31
CA THR A 832 -1.55 41.54 -4.94
C THR A 832 -2.87 41.55 -4.17
N GLY A 833 -3.61 40.44 -4.16
CA GLY A 833 -4.96 40.40 -3.63
C GLY A 833 -6.00 41.17 -4.47
N LYS A 834 -5.60 41.73 -5.63
CA LYS A 834 -6.55 42.46 -6.48
C LYS A 834 -7.52 41.51 -7.15
N LEU A 835 -8.77 41.95 -7.26
CA LEU A 835 -9.80 41.28 -7.99
C LEU A 835 -9.47 41.32 -9.51
N ILE A 836 -9.42 40.15 -10.14
CA ILE A 836 -9.15 39.99 -11.58
C ILE A 836 -10.48 39.84 -12.33
N TYR A 837 -11.40 39.08 -11.78
CA TYR A 837 -12.68 38.77 -12.37
C TYR A 837 -13.73 38.54 -11.26
N ASP A 838 -14.94 39.08 -11.47
CA ASP A 838 -16.07 38.88 -10.59
C ASP A 838 -17.37 38.91 -11.38
N ASN A 839 -18.05 37.76 -11.44
CA ASN A 839 -19.35 37.64 -12.06
C ASN A 839 -20.22 36.74 -11.21
N GLU A 840 -21.19 37.35 -10.50
CA GLU A 840 -22.07 36.64 -9.58
C GLU A 840 -23.37 36.16 -10.26
N ASN A 841 -23.59 36.44 -11.54
CA ASN A 841 -24.84 36.14 -12.22
C ASN A 841 -24.68 35.43 -13.55
N ILE A 842 -23.87 34.37 -13.57
CA ILE A 842 -23.75 33.50 -14.73
C ILE A 842 -25.04 32.69 -14.85
N PRO A 843 -25.84 32.88 -15.91
CA PRO A 843 -27.16 32.27 -16.02
C PRO A 843 -27.07 30.76 -16.27
N ASN A 844 -28.21 30.07 -16.11
CA ASN A 844 -28.47 28.66 -16.36
C ASN A 844 -27.86 27.68 -15.37
N GLY A 845 -27.26 28.14 -14.26
CA GLY A 845 -26.86 27.30 -13.12
C GLY A 845 -25.84 26.22 -13.46
N ILE A 846 -25.17 26.29 -14.60
CA ILE A 846 -24.22 25.28 -15.07
C ILE A 846 -22.87 25.53 -14.42
N GLN A 847 -22.46 24.63 -13.56
CA GLN A 847 -21.21 24.74 -12.83
C GLN A 847 -19.98 24.58 -13.71
N PHE A 848 -18.90 25.23 -13.29
CA PHE A 848 -17.58 25.00 -13.87
C PHE A 848 -17.11 23.58 -13.50
N HIS A 849 -16.47 22.94 -14.46
CA HIS A 849 -16.07 21.54 -14.31
C HIS A 849 -14.63 21.28 -14.74
N ASN A 850 -13.95 22.25 -15.36
CA ASN A 850 -12.58 22.07 -15.79
C ASN A 850 -11.75 23.36 -15.79
N ILE A 851 -10.44 23.19 -15.60
CA ILE A 851 -9.41 24.20 -15.81
C ILE A 851 -8.42 23.67 -16.82
N ASN A 852 -8.33 24.34 -17.97
CA ASN A 852 -7.32 24.03 -18.98
C ASN A 852 -6.14 24.98 -18.82
N LEU A 853 -4.94 24.43 -18.70
CA LEU A 853 -3.70 25.18 -18.61
C LEU A 853 -2.97 25.09 -19.95
N ASP A 854 -2.73 26.24 -20.57
CA ASP A 854 -1.85 26.41 -21.72
C ASP A 854 -0.74 27.40 -21.32
N LEU A 855 0.19 26.89 -20.53
CA LEU A 855 1.25 27.74 -19.97
C LEU A 855 2.20 28.28 -21.05
N LYS A 856 2.34 27.54 -22.15
CA LYS A 856 3.18 27.96 -23.29
C LYS A 856 2.68 29.26 -23.92
N ASN A 857 1.37 29.39 -24.03
CA ASN A 857 0.72 30.59 -24.60
C ASN A 857 0.25 31.57 -23.51
N GLY A 858 0.62 31.32 -22.24
CA GLY A 858 0.22 32.17 -21.12
C GLY A 858 -1.30 32.24 -20.94
N LYS A 859 -2.00 31.14 -21.14
CA LYS A 859 -3.46 31.06 -21.15
C LYS A 859 -3.99 30.09 -20.13
N ILE A 860 -5.02 30.47 -19.38
CA ILE A 860 -5.78 29.63 -18.50
C ILE A 860 -7.26 29.75 -18.86
N GLU A 861 -7.93 28.60 -19.01
CA GLU A 861 -9.37 28.56 -19.29
C GLU A 861 -10.11 27.92 -18.12
N PHE A 862 -11.09 28.63 -17.60
CA PHE A 862 -12.03 28.10 -16.61
C PHE A 862 -13.36 27.84 -17.34
N VAL A 863 -13.76 26.57 -17.41
CA VAL A 863 -14.71 26.06 -18.39
C VAL A 863 -15.95 25.46 -17.73
N ASN A 864 -17.11 25.83 -18.22
CA ASN A 864 -18.36 25.10 -18.07
C ASN A 864 -18.94 24.75 -19.48
N TYR A 865 -20.09 24.08 -19.52
CA TYR A 865 -20.68 23.63 -20.81
C TYR A 865 -21.06 24.77 -21.77
N GLN A 866 -21.25 25.98 -21.25
CA GLN A 866 -21.73 27.12 -22.06
C GLN A 866 -20.83 28.34 -22.02
N LEU A 867 -19.85 28.36 -21.10
CA LEU A 867 -19.00 29.51 -20.89
C LEU A 867 -17.55 29.06 -20.64
N LYS A 868 -16.62 29.74 -21.28
CA LYS A 868 -15.21 29.73 -20.95
C LYS A 868 -14.80 31.13 -20.48
N ILE A 869 -14.20 31.20 -19.33
CA ILE A 869 -13.49 32.37 -18.82
C ILE A 869 -12.01 32.16 -19.13
N ILE A 870 -11.47 33.03 -19.98
CA ILE A 870 -10.10 32.90 -20.48
C ILE A 870 -9.24 33.98 -19.84
N PHE A 871 -8.25 33.59 -19.08
CA PHE A 871 -7.22 34.47 -18.52
C PHE A 871 -5.96 34.38 -19.37
N LYS A 872 -5.51 35.50 -19.93
CA LYS A 872 -4.27 35.58 -20.70
C LYS A 872 -3.24 36.43 -19.97
N PHE A 873 -2.00 35.93 -19.94
CA PHE A 873 -0.82 36.54 -19.34
C PHE A 873 0.13 36.96 -20.46
N GLY A 874 0.37 38.24 -20.70
CA GLY A 874 1.23 38.69 -21.82
C GLY A 874 2.09 39.89 -21.46
N SER A 875 3.22 40.04 -22.16
CA SER A 875 4.08 41.24 -22.05
C SER A 875 3.45 42.47 -22.72
N ASP A 876 2.55 42.27 -23.69
CA ASP A 876 2.07 43.31 -24.61
C ASP A 876 0.55 43.41 -24.65
N ALA A 877 -0.15 43.10 -23.57
CA ALA A 877 -1.58 43.34 -23.53
C ALA A 877 -1.85 44.86 -23.47
N ALA A 878 -1.97 45.48 -24.64
CA ALA A 878 -2.62 46.79 -24.79
C ALA A 878 -4.01 46.69 -24.15
N GLY A 879 -4.22 47.55 -23.14
CA GLY A 879 -5.30 47.42 -22.18
C GLY A 879 -6.71 47.28 -22.72
N ILE A 880 -7.40 46.35 -22.12
CA ILE A 880 -8.81 46.50 -21.76
C ILE A 880 -8.83 46.48 -20.25
N SER A 881 -9.16 47.61 -19.60
CA SER A 881 -9.32 47.71 -18.15
C SER A 881 -10.52 46.88 -17.75
N VAL A 882 -10.51 46.31 -16.55
CA VAL A 882 -11.58 45.51 -15.96
C VAL A 882 -12.92 46.26 -15.90
N GLU A 883 -12.91 47.58 -16.07
CA GLU A 883 -14.11 48.44 -16.07
C GLU A 883 -15.03 48.28 -17.28
N GLU A 884 -14.55 47.76 -18.42
CA GLU A 884 -15.38 47.65 -19.61
C GLU A 884 -16.13 46.31 -19.77
N ALA A 885 -15.69 45.25 -19.12
CA ALA A 885 -16.37 43.94 -19.15
C ALA A 885 -17.66 43.92 -18.33
N GLY A 886 -17.78 44.77 -17.33
CA GLY A 886 -18.97 44.87 -16.45
C GLY A 886 -20.05 45.82 -16.93
N LYS A 887 -19.79 46.68 -17.92
CA LYS A 887 -20.72 47.75 -18.33
C LYS A 887 -21.50 47.50 -19.62
N LYS A 888 -21.35 46.35 -20.26
CA LYS A 888 -22.02 46.06 -21.52
C LYS A 888 -23.31 45.25 -21.46
N ASN A 889 -23.89 45.04 -20.28
CA ASN A 889 -25.24 44.47 -20.18
C ASN A 889 -25.96 45.03 -18.94
N SER A 890 -26.43 46.27 -18.99
CA SER A 890 -27.58 46.80 -18.23
C SER A 890 -28.83 46.69 -19.05
#